data_890cdad6f65e3e621031cca7c854cc3d
#
_entry.id   890cdad6f65e3e621031cca7c854cc3d
#
_cell.length_a   1.000
_cell.length_b   1.000
_cell.length_c   1.000
_cell.angle_alpha   90.00
_cell.angle_beta   90.00
_cell.angle_gamma   90.00
#
_symmetry.space_group_name_H-M   'P 1'
#
loop_
_entity.id
_entity.type
_entity.pdbx_description
1 polymer ?
#
loop_
_entity_poly.entity_id
_entity_poly.type
_entity_poly.pdbx_seq_one_letter_code
_entity_poly.pdbx_strand_id
1 'polypeptide(L)'
;MADTKTLYLLDGMALAYRAHFALMGKPILTSAGLNTTAIYLFANTLIELLKSRQPTHLAVVFDTSAPTARHVEYPAYKAQRQEMPEDLVMAIPVIKRLCEAFNIPVLSQDGYEADDIIGTLARRAESQPGTTTFMVTPDKDFGQLVGPQTLIYKPGNAGASVEILGVPEICARWEVEQPTQVIDILGLMGDASDNIPGIPGIGEKTAKSLIKQFHSVENLLEHTAELKGKQKEKVEQHAELARLSKKLATIDVAVPIEVLFDDLAVRPLDEAKTRALLVEFEFNALGRRLFGDEFKAGRGGAGPVAAVGEGNGGGVVPLLEAEPLRTIRDVEHEYHLVRTPEERADLVARLAGQAAYCFDVETTSLDEKTCDLVGLAFSWGAHTGWYVPLPTGTAGREVLEEFRGVLTAPGVEKIGHNLKFDLSVLGWHRLTPVGPFFDTMLAHALIEPDQRHGMDFLSEIYLRYTPVPITALLGAKAVGGQGDLFGGQLTMADVSEKELEKVAEYAAEDADVTWQLAARLRPLLVDKGLERVFHEIEAPLLPVLVEVERAGMLVDVPILKAMSQELAKQIAQLEKEIQTMAGGPFNLNSPKQLGEVLFNRLHLSDKPKKTKTGQFQTNEEVLAELEHSHPIIAKILDYREASKLRSTYVDALPQAVFPPTGRVHTTFLQLLTSTGRLSSNNPNLQNIPIRTPMGREIRRAFIAPPGYEVFSADYSQIELRIMAALSGDAALREAFIGGHDVHAATASRVYGVPMDELLPEMRRTAKMVNFGIIYGISAFGLAQRLGIPREQARSLIENYFQQYPGIKTYMDATIAGARQTGFVETLCGRRRYLRDIGSANQTVRSAAERTAINTPIQGSAADMIKLAMVRIETSLRARGLRSRMILQVHDELVFEVPVEEKETIRPLVLEAMIGALPLEGVPVLVECGFGANWLEAH
;
A
#
# COMPACT_ATOMS: atom_id res chain seq x y z
N MET A 1 46.92 19.55 7.57
CA MET A 1 45.99 19.23 6.48
C MET A 1 44.90 20.27 6.56
N ALA A 2 44.61 21.00 5.48
CA ALA A 2 43.47 21.93 5.49
C ALA A 2 42.22 21.12 5.75
N ASP A 3 41.41 21.53 6.72
CA ASP A 3 40.12 20.90 7.03
C ASP A 3 39.27 20.94 5.76
N THR A 4 38.95 19.79 5.21
CA THR A 4 38.12 19.64 4.01
C THR A 4 36.69 20.09 4.37
N LYS A 5 36.24 21.19 3.80
CA LYS A 5 34.89 21.72 4.03
C LYS A 5 33.91 21.07 3.05
N THR A 6 32.73 20.73 3.53
CA THR A 6 31.63 20.22 2.69
C THR A 6 30.39 21.07 2.87
N LEU A 7 29.84 21.57 1.77
CA LEU A 7 28.59 22.34 1.75
C LEU A 7 27.50 21.52 1.09
N TYR A 8 26.36 21.34 1.76
CA TYR A 8 25.17 20.72 1.20
C TYR A 8 24.06 21.75 1.04
N LEU A 9 23.60 21.96 -0.19
CA LEU A 9 22.51 22.87 -0.55
C LEU A 9 21.31 22.04 -0.97
N LEU A 10 20.25 22.06 -0.19
CA LEU A 10 19.06 21.24 -0.40
C LEU A 10 17.97 22.04 -1.11
N ASP A 11 17.49 21.52 -2.23
CA ASP A 11 16.26 21.98 -2.88
C ASP A 11 15.05 21.52 -2.05
N GLY A 12 14.53 22.45 -1.23
CA GLY A 12 13.47 22.16 -0.27
C GLY A 12 12.16 21.73 -0.90
N MET A 13 11.79 22.37 -2.02
CA MET A 13 10.55 22.04 -2.73
C MET A 13 10.63 20.70 -3.41
N ALA A 14 11.68 20.42 -4.17
CA ALA A 14 11.83 19.15 -4.86
C ALA A 14 11.91 17.96 -3.88
N LEU A 15 12.56 18.13 -2.73
CA LEU A 15 12.62 17.11 -1.69
C LEU A 15 11.26 16.91 -0.99
N ALA A 16 10.50 17.98 -0.73
CA ALA A 16 9.17 17.90 -0.12
C ALA A 16 8.16 17.20 -1.07
N TYR A 17 8.16 17.55 -2.34
CA TYR A 17 7.35 16.87 -3.36
C TYR A 17 7.71 15.39 -3.46
N ARG A 18 8.99 15.08 -3.52
CA ARG A 18 9.45 13.69 -3.55
C ARG A 18 8.97 12.89 -2.33
N ALA A 19 9.07 13.48 -1.15
CA ALA A 19 8.63 12.88 0.10
C ALA A 19 7.11 12.63 0.10
N HIS A 20 6.32 13.59 -0.35
CA HIS A 20 4.86 13.48 -0.45
C HIS A 20 4.43 12.31 -1.33
N PHE A 21 5.02 12.18 -2.52
CA PHE A 21 4.65 11.12 -3.47
C PHE A 21 5.28 9.74 -3.19
N ALA A 22 6.18 9.63 -2.21
CA ALA A 22 6.87 8.37 -1.92
C ALA A 22 5.95 7.28 -1.35
N LEU A 23 4.94 7.64 -0.57
CA LEU A 23 4.04 6.73 0.14
C LEU A 23 2.56 7.03 -0.12
N MET A 24 2.17 7.41 -1.35
CA MET A 24 0.78 7.73 -1.70
C MET A 24 -0.23 6.63 -1.36
N GLY A 25 0.17 5.36 -1.39
CA GLY A 25 -0.72 4.23 -1.09
C GLY A 25 -0.85 3.89 0.41
N LYS A 26 0.05 4.41 1.25
CA LYS A 26 0.08 4.19 2.71
C LYS A 26 0.67 5.41 3.40
N PRO A 27 -0.09 6.51 3.53
CA PRO A 27 0.40 7.73 4.15
C PRO A 27 0.72 7.51 5.64
N ILE A 28 1.66 8.28 6.16
CA ILE A 28 1.96 8.34 7.60
C ILE A 28 1.01 9.37 8.20
N LEU A 29 0.07 8.89 9.02
CA LEU A 29 -0.93 9.74 9.67
C LEU A 29 -0.62 9.90 11.16
N THR A 30 -0.93 11.07 11.72
CA THR A 30 -1.05 11.24 13.18
C THR A 30 -2.31 10.55 13.68
N SER A 31 -2.44 10.42 15.00
CA SER A 31 -3.66 9.93 15.64
C SER A 31 -4.90 10.79 15.31
N ALA A 32 -4.72 12.08 15.02
CA ALA A 32 -5.77 12.98 14.54
C ALA A 32 -6.03 12.87 13.03
N GLY A 33 -5.33 11.98 12.32
CA GLY A 33 -5.50 11.75 10.89
C GLY A 33 -4.81 12.75 9.98
N LEU A 34 -3.92 13.59 10.49
CA LEU A 34 -3.11 14.51 9.68
C LEU A 34 -2.05 13.72 8.88
N ASN A 35 -1.98 13.93 7.57
CA ASN A 35 -0.95 13.34 6.73
C ASN A 35 0.40 14.02 6.97
N THR A 36 1.31 13.31 7.59
CA THR A 36 2.66 13.78 7.92
C THR A 36 3.76 13.15 7.06
N THR A 37 3.39 12.44 6.01
CA THR A 37 4.32 11.68 5.15
C THR A 37 5.46 12.55 4.63
N ALA A 38 5.15 13.74 4.09
CA ALA A 38 6.16 14.66 3.55
C ALA A 38 7.11 15.14 4.65
N ILE A 39 6.57 15.50 5.81
CA ILE A 39 7.34 15.99 6.98
C ILE A 39 8.27 14.89 7.49
N TYR A 40 7.73 13.69 7.71
CA TYR A 40 8.47 12.55 8.23
C TYR A 40 9.65 12.15 7.32
N LEU A 41 9.39 12.00 6.02
CA LEU A 41 10.41 11.58 5.07
C LEU A 41 11.44 12.67 4.81
N PHE A 42 11.05 13.95 4.86
CA PHE A 42 11.98 15.06 4.79
C PHE A 42 12.89 15.08 6.02
N ALA A 43 12.32 14.97 7.23
CA ALA A 43 13.06 14.87 8.48
C ALA A 43 14.04 13.68 8.48
N ASN A 44 13.56 12.51 8.01
CA ASN A 44 14.43 11.33 7.89
C ASN A 44 15.61 11.57 6.94
N THR A 45 15.39 12.27 5.82
CA THR A 45 16.44 12.61 4.85
C THR A 45 17.47 13.54 5.47
N LEU A 46 17.04 14.54 6.24
CA LEU A 46 17.95 15.46 6.98
C LEU A 46 18.78 14.70 8.02
N ILE A 47 18.13 13.88 8.84
CA ILE A 47 18.80 13.09 9.89
C ILE A 47 19.82 12.12 9.27
N GLU A 48 19.47 11.48 8.17
CA GLU A 48 20.37 10.58 7.46
C GLU A 48 21.59 11.33 6.91
N LEU A 49 21.38 12.47 6.28
CA LEU A 49 22.45 13.30 5.72
C LEU A 49 23.38 13.82 6.84
N LEU A 50 22.84 14.34 7.92
CA LEU A 50 23.62 14.82 9.06
C LEU A 50 24.45 13.71 9.72
N LYS A 51 23.86 12.49 9.89
CA LYS A 51 24.55 11.37 10.55
C LYS A 51 25.56 10.65 9.62
N SER A 52 25.20 10.44 8.36
CA SER A 52 26.02 9.62 7.44
C SER A 52 27.05 10.42 6.68
N ARG A 53 26.80 11.71 6.37
CA ARG A 53 27.68 12.58 5.59
C ARG A 53 28.44 13.60 6.41
N GLN A 54 27.94 13.92 7.58
CA GLN A 54 28.54 14.86 8.52
C GLN A 54 28.99 16.17 7.83
N PRO A 55 28.06 16.90 7.17
CA PRO A 55 28.38 18.13 6.46
C PRO A 55 28.95 19.16 7.41
N THR A 56 29.94 19.95 6.94
CA THR A 56 30.41 21.10 7.71
C THR A 56 29.50 22.31 7.56
N HIS A 57 28.85 22.44 6.39
CA HIS A 57 27.89 23.51 6.06
C HIS A 57 26.68 22.93 5.37
N LEU A 58 25.49 23.49 5.68
CA LEU A 58 24.23 23.01 5.14
C LEU A 58 23.20 24.13 5.11
N ALA A 59 22.40 24.22 4.04
CA ALA A 59 21.23 25.07 3.96
C ALA A 59 20.11 24.39 3.16
N VAL A 60 18.86 24.77 3.47
CA VAL A 60 17.69 24.38 2.70
C VAL A 60 17.12 25.60 2.01
N VAL A 61 16.86 25.51 0.70
CA VAL A 61 16.39 26.62 -0.12
C VAL A 61 14.98 26.34 -0.59
N PHE A 62 14.10 27.33 -0.47
CA PHE A 62 12.70 27.24 -0.92
C PHE A 62 12.37 28.34 -1.92
N ASP A 63 11.52 28.00 -2.88
CA ASP A 63 10.87 28.99 -3.72
C ASP A 63 9.92 29.88 -2.91
N THR A 64 9.71 31.11 -3.37
CA THR A 64 8.66 32.00 -2.87
C THR A 64 7.46 32.01 -3.82
N SER A 65 6.34 32.59 -3.38
CA SER A 65 5.16 32.79 -4.23
C SER A 65 5.29 34.00 -5.17
N ALA A 66 6.34 34.80 -5.02
CA ALA A 66 6.56 35.98 -5.85
C ALA A 66 6.92 35.62 -7.29
N PRO A 67 6.38 36.31 -8.29
CA PRO A 67 6.76 36.10 -9.69
C PRO A 67 8.25 36.35 -9.90
N THR A 68 8.91 35.48 -10.66
CA THR A 68 10.31 35.66 -11.02
C THR A 68 10.47 36.43 -12.33
N ALA A 69 11.70 36.87 -12.66
CA ALA A 69 12.01 37.50 -13.94
C ALA A 69 11.59 36.65 -15.15
N ARG A 70 11.65 35.30 -15.02
CA ARG A 70 11.21 34.35 -16.05
C ARG A 70 9.70 34.44 -16.33
N HIS A 71 8.88 34.63 -15.30
CA HIS A 71 7.43 34.80 -15.43
C HIS A 71 7.06 36.14 -16.13
N VAL A 72 7.83 37.18 -15.87
CA VAL A 72 7.63 38.47 -16.51
C VAL A 72 8.00 38.42 -18.01
N GLU A 73 9.09 37.74 -18.33
CA GLU A 73 9.59 37.62 -19.70
C GLU A 73 8.77 36.65 -20.55
N TYR A 74 8.31 35.55 -19.95
CA TYR A 74 7.50 34.52 -20.60
C TYR A 74 6.31 34.13 -19.72
N PRO A 75 5.15 34.74 -19.84
CA PRO A 75 3.99 34.51 -18.99
C PRO A 75 3.47 33.06 -18.99
N ALA A 76 3.81 32.27 -20.00
CA ALA A 76 3.47 30.87 -20.10
C ALA A 76 4.44 29.95 -19.30
N TYR A 77 5.53 30.50 -18.72
CA TYR A 77 6.49 29.77 -17.93
C TYR A 77 5.80 29.12 -16.72
N LYS A 78 5.97 27.82 -16.54
CA LYS A 78 5.35 27.01 -15.48
C LYS A 78 3.81 27.05 -15.40
N ALA A 79 3.11 27.66 -16.37
CA ALA A 79 1.65 27.82 -16.36
C ALA A 79 0.88 26.47 -16.42
N GLN A 80 1.52 25.38 -16.79
CA GLN A 80 0.93 24.04 -16.82
C GLN A 80 1.07 23.27 -15.49
N ARG A 81 1.80 23.80 -14.51
CA ARG A 81 1.98 23.14 -13.21
C ARG A 81 0.62 23.02 -12.51
N GLN A 82 0.32 21.81 -12.06
CA GLN A 82 -0.87 21.57 -11.25
C GLN A 82 -0.74 22.26 -9.91
N GLU A 83 -1.86 22.62 -9.31
CA GLU A 83 -1.88 23.13 -7.94
C GLU A 83 -1.23 22.13 -6.98
N MET A 84 -0.58 22.69 -5.98
CA MET A 84 0.09 21.90 -4.94
C MET A 84 -0.96 21.10 -4.16
N PRO A 85 -0.71 19.81 -3.85
CA PRO A 85 -1.58 19.03 -2.96
C PRO A 85 -1.74 19.73 -1.59
N GLU A 86 -2.94 19.75 -1.05
CA GLU A 86 -3.26 20.40 0.22
C GLU A 86 -2.37 19.93 1.38
N ASP A 87 -2.14 18.62 1.47
CA ASP A 87 -1.24 18.03 2.46
C ASP A 87 0.19 18.60 2.37
N LEU A 88 0.65 18.89 1.15
CA LEU A 88 1.97 19.45 0.94
C LEU A 88 2.00 20.95 1.28
N VAL A 89 0.91 21.69 0.99
CA VAL A 89 0.75 23.09 1.42
C VAL A 89 0.85 23.18 2.95
N MET A 90 0.23 22.24 3.67
CA MET A 90 0.31 22.17 5.12
C MET A 90 1.70 21.72 5.62
N ALA A 91 2.38 20.84 4.90
CA ALA A 91 3.66 20.28 5.31
C ALA A 91 4.83 21.27 5.19
N ILE A 92 4.85 22.16 4.19
CA ILE A 92 5.97 23.07 3.93
C ILE A 92 6.29 24.00 5.12
N PRO A 93 5.31 24.68 5.75
CA PRO A 93 5.58 25.49 6.94
C PRO A 93 6.19 24.65 8.09
N VAL A 94 5.72 23.43 8.26
CA VAL A 94 6.24 22.52 9.29
C VAL A 94 7.66 22.06 8.97
N ILE A 95 7.95 21.77 7.71
CA ILE A 95 9.31 21.42 7.25
C ILE A 95 10.28 22.59 7.52
N LYS A 96 9.85 23.83 7.30
CA LYS A 96 10.65 25.02 7.63
C LYS A 96 10.92 25.12 9.15
N ARG A 97 9.88 24.95 9.99
CA ARG A 97 10.01 24.88 11.46
C ARG A 97 10.98 23.75 11.88
N LEU A 98 10.93 22.60 11.21
CA LEU A 98 11.85 21.49 11.47
C LEU A 98 13.30 21.88 11.16
N CYS A 99 13.55 22.53 10.02
CA CYS A 99 14.88 23.04 9.68
C CYS A 99 15.39 24.04 10.73
N GLU A 100 14.53 24.96 11.19
CA GLU A 100 14.85 25.91 12.26
C GLU A 100 15.21 25.21 13.58
N ALA A 101 14.43 24.17 13.96
CA ALA A 101 14.72 23.36 15.15
C ALA A 101 16.03 22.57 15.03
N PHE A 102 16.43 22.21 13.83
CA PHE A 102 17.73 21.61 13.56
C PHE A 102 18.87 22.62 13.43
N ASN A 103 18.60 23.90 13.65
CA ASN A 103 19.53 25.01 13.44
C ASN A 103 20.10 25.06 12.01
N ILE A 104 19.30 24.65 11.01
CA ILE A 104 19.65 24.67 9.60
C ILE A 104 19.07 25.93 8.96
N PRO A 105 19.87 26.76 8.31
CA PRO A 105 19.40 27.94 7.60
C PRO A 105 18.38 27.59 6.51
N VAL A 106 17.23 28.27 6.52
CA VAL A 106 16.21 28.22 5.50
C VAL A 106 16.31 29.50 4.68
N LEU A 107 16.60 29.36 3.39
CA LEU A 107 16.86 30.49 2.50
C LEU A 107 15.75 30.58 1.45
N SER A 108 15.37 31.79 1.13
CA SER A 108 14.50 32.15 0.02
C SER A 108 14.69 33.61 -0.37
N GLN A 109 14.43 33.97 -1.62
CA GLN A 109 14.58 35.36 -2.11
C GLN A 109 13.49 35.65 -3.13
N ASP A 110 12.68 36.69 -2.88
CA ASP A 110 11.64 37.09 -3.82
C ASP A 110 12.21 37.52 -5.18
N GLY A 111 11.55 37.08 -6.23
CA GLY A 111 11.98 37.34 -7.61
C GLY A 111 12.96 36.33 -8.20
N TYR A 112 13.42 35.39 -7.39
CA TYR A 112 14.36 34.32 -7.77
C TYR A 112 13.80 32.94 -7.38
N GLU A 113 14.24 31.91 -8.10
CA GLU A 113 13.90 30.52 -7.81
C GLU A 113 14.94 29.87 -6.88
N ALA A 114 14.58 28.80 -6.22
CA ALA A 114 15.49 28.04 -5.35
C ALA A 114 16.78 27.62 -6.10
N ASP A 115 16.64 27.29 -7.38
CA ASP A 115 17.73 26.89 -8.26
C ASP A 115 18.77 28.01 -8.43
N ASP A 116 18.30 29.26 -8.58
CA ASP A 116 19.14 30.42 -8.73
C ASP A 116 19.94 30.69 -7.44
N ILE A 117 19.30 30.56 -6.30
CA ILE A 117 19.95 30.75 -4.98
C ILE A 117 20.98 29.66 -4.76
N ILE A 118 20.62 28.37 -5.01
CA ILE A 118 21.55 27.24 -4.88
C ILE A 118 22.74 27.42 -5.81
N GLY A 119 22.50 27.80 -7.08
CA GLY A 119 23.55 28.09 -8.07
C GLY A 119 24.48 29.18 -7.62
N THR A 120 23.94 30.28 -7.09
CA THR A 120 24.70 31.41 -6.58
C THR A 120 25.59 31.03 -5.39
N LEU A 121 25.03 30.30 -4.42
CA LEU A 121 25.78 29.84 -3.24
C LEU A 121 26.84 28.80 -3.61
N ALA A 122 26.56 27.91 -4.54
CA ALA A 122 27.53 26.95 -5.03
C ALA A 122 28.73 27.65 -5.71
N ARG A 123 28.48 28.65 -6.56
CA ARG A 123 29.53 29.46 -7.19
C ARG A 123 30.34 30.26 -6.18
N ARG A 124 29.70 30.86 -5.17
CA ARG A 124 30.41 31.58 -4.09
C ARG A 124 31.29 30.63 -3.28
N ALA A 125 30.84 29.40 -3.02
CA ALA A 125 31.61 28.38 -2.30
C ALA A 125 32.85 27.90 -3.05
N GLU A 126 32.91 27.97 -4.37
CA GLU A 126 34.11 27.66 -5.16
C GLU A 126 35.33 28.56 -4.82
N SER A 127 35.07 29.77 -4.32
CA SER A 127 36.11 30.70 -3.85
C SER A 127 36.68 30.35 -2.47
N GLN A 128 36.03 29.42 -1.75
CA GLN A 128 36.46 28.98 -0.41
C GLN A 128 37.44 27.80 -0.55
N PRO A 129 38.69 27.93 -0.11
CA PRO A 129 39.68 26.87 -0.28
C PRO A 129 39.28 25.56 0.38
N GLY A 130 39.41 24.45 -0.34
CA GLY A 130 39.18 23.10 0.16
C GLY A 130 37.70 22.74 0.34
N THR A 131 36.80 23.50 -0.28
CA THR A 131 35.34 23.27 -0.17
C THR A 131 34.81 22.41 -1.33
N THR A 132 34.02 21.40 -1.01
CA THR A 132 33.23 20.63 -1.99
C THR A 132 31.75 20.91 -1.73
N THR A 133 31.01 21.30 -2.76
CA THR A 133 29.58 21.61 -2.69
C THR A 133 28.77 20.46 -3.28
N PHE A 134 27.73 20.02 -2.56
CA PHE A 134 26.76 19.04 -2.99
C PHE A 134 25.37 19.71 -3.12
N MET A 135 24.85 19.78 -4.32
CA MET A 135 23.50 20.25 -4.61
C MET A 135 22.57 19.04 -4.47
N VAL A 136 21.73 19.04 -3.43
CA VAL A 136 20.83 17.92 -3.09
C VAL A 136 19.50 18.12 -3.79
N THR A 137 19.39 17.62 -4.99
CA THR A 137 18.20 17.76 -5.84
C THR A 137 18.05 16.58 -6.81
N PRO A 138 16.82 16.15 -7.14
CA PRO A 138 16.58 15.23 -8.24
C PRO A 138 16.56 15.93 -9.63
N ASP A 139 16.58 17.27 -9.67
CA ASP A 139 16.41 18.03 -10.90
C ASP A 139 17.64 17.89 -11.82
N LYS A 140 17.33 17.69 -13.11
CA LYS A 140 18.32 17.51 -14.17
C LYS A 140 19.01 18.82 -14.59
N ASP A 141 18.34 19.95 -14.37
CA ASP A 141 18.76 21.26 -14.85
C ASP A 141 19.99 21.79 -14.08
N PHE A 142 20.17 21.31 -12.84
CA PHE A 142 21.40 21.54 -12.06
C PHE A 142 22.65 20.95 -12.72
N GLY A 143 22.52 20.10 -13.73
CA GLY A 143 23.64 19.60 -14.52
C GLY A 143 24.55 20.70 -15.07
N GLN A 144 23.97 21.89 -15.38
CA GLN A 144 24.69 23.07 -15.88
C GLN A 144 25.69 23.68 -14.86
N LEU A 145 25.46 23.44 -13.57
CA LEU A 145 26.24 24.00 -12.47
C LEU A 145 27.38 23.09 -12.01
N VAL A 146 27.43 21.86 -12.49
CA VAL A 146 28.41 20.87 -12.06
C VAL A 146 29.83 21.28 -12.49
N GLY A 147 30.74 21.24 -11.55
CA GLY A 147 32.15 21.59 -11.74
C GLY A 147 33.09 20.69 -10.92
N PRO A 148 34.39 20.97 -10.91
CA PRO A 148 35.34 20.14 -10.17
C PRO A 148 35.08 20.07 -8.67
N GLN A 149 34.46 21.11 -8.10
CA GLN A 149 34.16 21.22 -6.66
C GLN A 149 32.65 21.25 -6.38
N THR A 150 31.82 21.24 -7.42
CA THR A 150 30.34 21.32 -7.32
C THR A 150 29.71 20.08 -7.93
N LEU A 151 29.02 19.27 -7.13
CA LEU A 151 28.46 17.97 -7.49
C LEU A 151 26.95 17.93 -7.23
N ILE A 152 26.22 17.12 -8.00
CA ILE A 152 24.83 16.81 -7.68
C ILE A 152 24.79 15.59 -6.76
N TYR A 153 24.05 15.71 -5.67
CA TYR A 153 23.73 14.62 -4.75
C TYR A 153 22.27 14.22 -4.90
N LYS A 154 22.01 13.04 -5.44
CA LYS A 154 20.65 12.48 -5.53
C LYS A 154 20.42 11.51 -4.41
N PRO A 155 19.53 11.81 -3.46
CA PRO A 155 19.16 10.86 -2.44
C PRO A 155 18.57 9.59 -3.07
N GLY A 156 18.98 8.40 -2.63
CA GLY A 156 18.39 7.12 -3.05
C GLY A 156 16.92 7.00 -2.63
N ASN A 157 16.14 6.13 -3.30
CA ASN A 157 14.85 5.68 -2.78
C ASN A 157 15.10 4.69 -1.62
N ALA A 158 14.10 4.41 -0.78
CA ALA A 158 14.22 3.47 0.33
C ALA A 158 14.92 2.16 -0.12
N GLY A 159 16.15 1.93 0.38
CA GLY A 159 16.98 0.78 0.02
C GLY A 159 17.86 0.94 -1.22
N ALA A 160 17.84 2.07 -1.94
CA ALA A 160 18.73 2.34 -3.07
C ALA A 160 19.93 3.20 -2.65
N SER A 161 21.08 2.96 -3.28
CA SER A 161 22.29 3.74 -3.07
C SER A 161 22.13 5.19 -3.54
N VAL A 162 22.78 6.11 -2.83
CA VAL A 162 22.91 7.51 -3.22
C VAL A 162 23.70 7.60 -4.54
N GLU A 163 23.26 8.46 -5.46
CA GLU A 163 23.96 8.76 -6.70
C GLU A 163 24.64 10.16 -6.58
N ILE A 164 25.95 10.22 -6.80
CA ILE A 164 26.70 11.48 -6.86
C ILE A 164 27.14 11.68 -8.31
N LEU A 165 26.79 12.84 -8.89
CA LEU A 165 27.08 13.16 -10.27
C LEU A 165 28.09 14.31 -10.32
N GLY A 166 29.25 14.03 -10.87
CA GLY A 166 30.28 15.00 -11.20
C GLY A 166 30.36 15.30 -12.70
N VAL A 167 31.44 15.99 -13.11
CA VAL A 167 31.63 16.36 -14.50
C VAL A 167 31.60 15.16 -15.46
N PRO A 168 32.29 14.01 -15.17
CA PRO A 168 32.27 12.86 -16.08
C PRO A 168 30.87 12.30 -16.29
N GLU A 169 30.07 12.16 -15.20
CA GLU A 169 28.72 11.61 -15.23
C GLU A 169 27.76 12.53 -16.00
N ILE A 170 27.83 13.86 -15.79
CA ILE A 170 27.02 14.83 -16.52
C ILE A 170 27.40 14.85 -18.00
N CYS A 171 28.68 14.91 -18.34
CA CYS A 171 29.15 14.91 -19.73
C CYS A 171 28.72 13.61 -20.45
N ALA A 172 28.83 12.47 -19.81
CA ALA A 172 28.39 11.19 -20.36
C ALA A 172 26.85 11.13 -20.54
N ARG A 173 26.08 11.63 -19.57
CA ARG A 173 24.62 11.63 -19.62
C ARG A 173 24.06 12.51 -20.71
N TRP A 174 24.61 13.71 -20.85
CA TRP A 174 24.15 14.71 -21.82
C TRP A 174 24.90 14.64 -23.16
N GLU A 175 25.93 13.82 -23.29
CA GLU A 175 26.78 13.67 -24.49
C GLU A 175 27.44 14.98 -24.90
N VAL A 176 27.95 15.73 -23.91
CA VAL A 176 28.57 17.06 -24.05
C VAL A 176 30.00 17.03 -23.57
N GLU A 177 30.79 18.02 -24.01
CA GLU A 177 32.18 18.18 -23.61
C GLU A 177 32.35 18.87 -22.25
N GLN A 178 31.39 19.75 -21.93
CA GLN A 178 31.38 20.51 -20.68
C GLN A 178 29.97 20.57 -20.10
N PRO A 179 29.78 20.53 -18.77
CA PRO A 179 28.47 20.59 -18.10
C PRO A 179 27.66 21.84 -18.48
N THR A 180 28.30 22.98 -18.73
CA THR A 180 27.62 24.22 -19.14
C THR A 180 26.82 24.08 -20.43
N GLN A 181 27.18 23.16 -21.33
CA GLN A 181 26.44 22.90 -22.57
C GLN A 181 25.06 22.24 -22.35
N VAL A 182 24.73 21.83 -21.12
CA VAL A 182 23.38 21.39 -20.76
C VAL A 182 22.35 22.47 -21.01
N ILE A 183 22.72 23.74 -20.77
CA ILE A 183 21.86 24.92 -21.07
C ILE A 183 21.50 24.97 -22.56
N ASP A 184 22.47 24.70 -23.42
CA ASP A 184 22.28 24.75 -24.86
C ASP A 184 21.37 23.63 -25.36
N ILE A 185 21.49 22.44 -24.79
CA ILE A 185 20.59 21.33 -25.10
C ILE A 185 19.15 21.66 -24.66
N LEU A 186 18.98 22.19 -23.44
CA LEU A 186 17.65 22.62 -22.92
C LEU A 186 17.07 23.75 -23.76
N GLY A 187 17.91 24.69 -24.21
CA GLY A 187 17.49 25.75 -25.10
C GLY A 187 16.94 25.25 -26.44
N LEU A 188 17.51 24.19 -27.00
CA LEU A 188 17.05 23.58 -28.25
C LEU A 188 15.84 22.68 -28.08
N MET A 189 15.85 21.81 -27.06
CA MET A 189 14.77 20.81 -26.88
C MET A 189 13.58 21.34 -26.08
N GLY A 190 13.77 22.42 -25.33
CA GLY A 190 12.80 22.91 -24.36
C GLY A 190 12.68 22.02 -23.12
N ASP A 191 11.78 22.40 -22.21
CA ASP A 191 11.37 21.60 -21.06
C ASP A 191 9.85 21.65 -20.87
N ALA A 192 9.22 20.48 -21.02
CA ALA A 192 7.78 20.35 -20.83
C ALA A 192 7.35 20.55 -19.35
N SER A 193 8.24 20.29 -18.39
CA SER A 193 7.95 20.46 -16.95
C SER A 193 7.78 21.93 -16.58
N ASP A 194 8.60 22.79 -17.19
CA ASP A 194 8.62 24.24 -16.96
C ASP A 194 7.98 25.03 -18.09
N ASN A 195 7.40 24.33 -19.04
CA ASN A 195 6.78 24.91 -20.24
C ASN A 195 7.75 25.79 -21.05
N ILE A 196 9.01 25.39 -21.10
CA ILE A 196 10.03 26.02 -21.94
C ILE A 196 9.88 25.46 -23.36
N PRO A 197 9.64 26.33 -24.39
CA PRO A 197 9.15 25.84 -25.66
C PRO A 197 10.18 25.07 -26.51
N GLY A 198 11.45 25.41 -26.45
CA GLY A 198 12.47 24.87 -27.34
C GLY A 198 12.18 25.16 -28.82
N ILE A 199 12.87 24.46 -29.71
CA ILE A 199 12.56 24.46 -31.15
C ILE A 199 11.55 23.35 -31.46
N PRO A 200 10.33 23.65 -32.00
CA PRO A 200 9.31 22.65 -32.30
C PRO A 200 9.82 21.51 -33.19
N GLY A 201 9.78 20.26 -32.60
CA GLY A 201 10.21 19.06 -33.29
C GLY A 201 11.73 18.81 -33.24
N ILE A 202 12.48 19.50 -32.34
CA ILE A 202 13.81 19.14 -31.89
C ILE A 202 13.69 18.55 -30.50
N GLY A 203 13.89 17.24 -30.39
CA GLY A 203 13.93 16.53 -29.11
C GLY A 203 15.35 16.30 -28.64
N GLU A 204 15.51 15.69 -27.47
CA GLU A 204 16.78 15.48 -26.77
C GLU A 204 17.90 14.91 -27.69
N LYS A 205 17.61 13.84 -28.45
CA LYS A 205 18.58 13.21 -29.34
C LYS A 205 19.13 14.15 -30.41
N THR A 206 18.23 14.95 -30.99
CA THR A 206 18.62 15.92 -32.04
C THR A 206 19.36 17.09 -31.41
N ALA A 207 18.93 17.60 -30.28
CA ALA A 207 19.60 18.67 -29.55
C ALA A 207 21.03 18.26 -29.16
N LYS A 208 21.22 17.08 -28.59
CA LYS A 208 22.56 16.52 -28.27
C LYS A 208 23.45 16.44 -29.52
N SER A 209 22.92 15.94 -30.65
CA SER A 209 23.69 15.86 -31.90
C SER A 209 24.12 17.23 -32.42
N LEU A 210 23.23 18.23 -32.34
CA LEU A 210 23.53 19.60 -32.76
C LEU A 210 24.55 20.28 -31.85
N ILE A 211 24.42 20.15 -30.53
CA ILE A 211 25.39 20.74 -29.60
C ILE A 211 26.73 20.03 -29.66
N LYS A 212 26.76 18.76 -29.93
CA LYS A 212 28.03 18.04 -30.21
C LYS A 212 28.76 18.55 -31.46
N GLN A 213 28.00 19.01 -32.47
CA GLN A 213 28.58 19.55 -33.70
C GLN A 213 28.90 21.04 -33.60
N PHE A 214 28.04 21.83 -32.99
CA PHE A 214 28.13 23.28 -32.99
C PHE A 214 28.52 23.89 -31.63
N HIS A 215 28.65 23.09 -30.58
CA HIS A 215 29.05 23.44 -29.21
C HIS A 215 28.12 24.40 -28.45
N SER A 216 27.40 25.31 -29.13
CA SER A 216 26.42 26.21 -28.50
C SER A 216 25.25 26.55 -29.44
N VAL A 217 24.15 27.05 -28.85
CA VAL A 217 23.00 27.54 -29.61
C VAL A 217 23.41 28.71 -30.51
N GLU A 218 24.22 29.65 -30.03
CA GLU A 218 24.69 30.81 -30.77
C GLU A 218 25.48 30.38 -32.02
N ASN A 219 26.46 29.50 -31.83
CA ASN A 219 27.27 28.99 -32.92
C ASN A 219 26.42 28.18 -33.93
N LEU A 220 25.47 27.40 -33.48
CA LEU A 220 24.51 26.75 -34.36
C LEU A 220 23.71 27.75 -35.23
N LEU A 221 23.24 28.83 -34.61
CA LEU A 221 22.45 29.85 -35.30
C LEU A 221 23.28 30.65 -36.29
N GLU A 222 24.55 30.84 -36.07
CA GLU A 222 25.50 31.50 -37.03
C GLU A 222 25.89 30.58 -38.19
N HIS A 223 25.78 29.23 -38.02
CA HIS A 223 26.21 28.27 -39.02
C HIS A 223 25.05 27.41 -39.58
N THR A 224 23.85 27.97 -39.64
CA THR A 224 22.66 27.25 -40.16
C THR A 224 22.81 26.79 -41.60
N ALA A 225 23.74 27.39 -42.36
CA ALA A 225 24.06 27.00 -43.74
C ALA A 225 24.62 25.54 -43.83
N GLU A 226 25.15 25.01 -42.74
CA GLU A 226 25.68 23.65 -42.67
C GLU A 226 24.59 22.60 -42.43
N LEU A 227 23.42 23.03 -42.00
CA LEU A 227 22.23 22.19 -41.79
C LEU A 227 21.52 21.90 -43.14
N LYS A 228 20.84 20.76 -43.21
CA LYS A 228 20.12 20.30 -44.41
C LYS A 228 18.60 20.11 -44.15
N GLY A 229 17.81 20.38 -45.21
CA GLY A 229 16.39 20.10 -45.26
C GLY A 229 15.58 20.69 -44.11
N LYS A 230 14.59 19.98 -43.62
CA LYS A 230 13.65 20.44 -42.56
C LYS A 230 14.33 20.85 -41.26
N GLN A 231 15.53 20.36 -40.96
CA GLN A 231 16.26 20.75 -39.76
C GLN A 231 16.76 22.19 -39.85
N LYS A 232 17.29 22.57 -41.03
CA LYS A 232 17.71 23.96 -41.32
C LYS A 232 16.52 24.91 -41.18
N GLU A 233 15.43 24.61 -41.90
CA GLU A 233 14.21 25.42 -41.85
C GLU A 233 13.70 25.63 -40.42
N LYS A 234 13.64 24.58 -39.60
CA LYS A 234 13.16 24.70 -38.22
C LYS A 234 14.07 25.56 -37.35
N VAL A 235 15.40 25.40 -37.47
CA VAL A 235 16.34 26.20 -36.68
C VAL A 235 16.31 27.65 -37.05
N GLU A 236 16.21 27.97 -38.35
CA GLU A 236 16.13 29.36 -38.86
C GLU A 236 14.80 30.01 -38.47
N GLN A 237 13.67 29.30 -38.60
CA GLN A 237 12.33 29.83 -38.27
C GLN A 237 12.15 30.10 -36.78
N HIS A 238 12.83 29.31 -35.89
CA HIS A 238 12.64 29.39 -34.45
C HIS A 238 13.89 29.85 -33.69
N ALA A 239 14.77 30.61 -34.35
CA ALA A 239 16.03 31.07 -33.75
C ALA A 239 15.82 31.88 -32.46
N GLU A 240 14.85 32.81 -32.47
CA GLU A 240 14.53 33.63 -31.30
C GLU A 240 13.93 32.79 -30.18
N LEU A 241 13.15 31.75 -30.53
CA LEU A 241 12.59 30.82 -29.55
C LEU A 241 13.66 29.98 -28.87
N ALA A 242 14.71 29.56 -29.60
CA ALA A 242 15.86 28.88 -29.06
C ALA A 242 16.64 29.74 -28.06
N ARG A 243 16.85 31.03 -28.40
CA ARG A 243 17.49 31.99 -27.51
C ARG A 243 16.70 32.24 -26.24
N LEU A 244 15.40 32.46 -26.38
CA LEU A 244 14.48 32.60 -25.24
C LEU A 244 14.52 31.35 -24.36
N SER A 245 14.40 30.16 -24.95
CA SER A 245 14.41 28.91 -24.23
C SER A 245 15.72 28.68 -23.50
N LYS A 246 16.87 28.97 -24.11
CA LYS A 246 18.17 28.94 -23.46
C LYS A 246 18.23 29.88 -22.27
N LYS A 247 17.73 31.10 -22.42
CA LYS A 247 17.69 32.10 -21.33
C LYS A 247 16.80 31.64 -20.17
N LEU A 248 15.61 31.08 -20.45
CA LEU A 248 14.70 30.53 -19.43
C LEU A 248 15.29 29.34 -18.68
N ALA A 249 16.04 28.48 -19.38
CA ALA A 249 16.67 27.30 -18.79
C ALA A 249 17.99 27.62 -18.03
N THR A 250 18.53 28.84 -18.19
CA THR A 250 19.75 29.25 -17.52
C THR A 250 19.46 29.60 -16.05
N ILE A 251 20.19 28.96 -15.14
CA ILE A 251 20.14 29.26 -13.69
C ILE A 251 20.98 30.53 -13.44
N ASP A 252 20.38 31.52 -12.77
CA ASP A 252 21.06 32.76 -12.39
C ASP A 252 21.98 32.49 -11.18
N VAL A 253 23.25 32.73 -11.35
CA VAL A 253 24.26 32.52 -10.32
C VAL A 253 24.72 33.83 -9.66
N ALA A 254 23.97 34.92 -9.85
CA ALA A 254 24.28 36.27 -9.33
C ALA A 254 23.16 36.85 -8.44
N VAL A 255 22.38 35.99 -7.78
CA VAL A 255 21.30 36.40 -6.87
C VAL A 255 21.87 37.31 -5.75
N PRO A 256 21.22 38.46 -5.47
CA PRO A 256 21.66 39.37 -4.42
C PRO A 256 21.24 38.88 -3.03
N ILE A 257 21.65 37.70 -2.64
CA ILE A 257 21.39 37.14 -1.32
C ILE A 257 22.52 37.49 -0.35
N GLU A 258 22.16 38.08 0.79
CA GLU A 258 23.09 38.50 1.84
C GLU A 258 23.31 37.36 2.87
N VAL A 259 24.00 36.30 2.44
CA VAL A 259 24.35 35.16 3.29
C VAL A 259 25.85 34.91 3.17
N LEU A 260 26.55 34.87 4.30
CA LEU A 260 27.97 34.52 4.36
C LEU A 260 28.15 33.01 4.42
N PHE A 261 29.30 32.50 3.96
CA PHE A 261 29.59 31.07 3.98
C PHE A 261 29.53 30.50 5.41
N ASP A 262 30.06 31.21 6.41
CA ASP A 262 30.08 30.78 7.79
C ASP A 262 28.69 30.80 8.46
N ASP A 263 27.70 31.50 7.89
CA ASP A 263 26.31 31.44 8.34
C ASP A 263 25.67 30.09 8.06
N LEU A 264 26.20 29.34 7.09
CA LEU A 264 25.76 28.01 6.70
C LEU A 264 26.39 26.89 7.51
N ALA A 265 27.26 27.21 8.49
CA ALA A 265 27.92 26.21 9.31
C ALA A 265 26.90 25.38 10.10
N VAL A 266 27.05 24.04 10.06
CA VAL A 266 26.17 23.13 10.80
C VAL A 266 26.37 23.35 12.31
N ARG A 267 25.26 23.58 13.00
CA ARG A 267 25.23 23.76 14.45
C ARG A 267 24.47 22.60 15.10
N PRO A 268 24.73 22.33 16.40
CA PRO A 268 23.91 21.38 17.13
C PRO A 268 22.42 21.76 17.05
N LEU A 269 21.54 20.77 16.91
CA LEU A 269 20.09 21.00 16.89
C LEU A 269 19.62 21.60 18.24
N ASP A 270 18.54 22.37 18.18
CA ASP A 270 17.81 22.82 19.38
C ASP A 270 16.99 21.62 19.88
N GLU A 271 17.48 21.00 20.96
CA GLU A 271 16.87 19.79 21.51
C GLU A 271 15.42 20.02 21.94
N ALA A 272 15.13 21.14 22.59
CA ALA A 272 13.80 21.45 23.12
C ALA A 272 12.79 21.65 21.97
N LYS A 273 13.13 22.45 20.97
CA LYS A 273 12.27 22.66 19.79
C LYS A 273 12.10 21.39 18.97
N THR A 274 13.19 20.61 18.80
CA THR A 274 13.12 19.36 18.05
C THR A 274 12.23 18.35 18.76
N ARG A 275 12.36 18.19 20.09
CA ARG A 275 11.47 17.30 20.86
C ARG A 275 10.01 17.74 20.74
N ALA A 276 9.74 19.04 20.88
CA ALA A 276 8.38 19.57 20.75
C ALA A 276 7.74 19.25 19.40
N LEU A 277 8.47 19.45 18.30
CA LEU A 277 7.98 19.10 16.95
C LEU A 277 7.78 17.59 16.76
N LEU A 278 8.69 16.76 17.24
CA LEU A 278 8.53 15.31 17.13
C LEU A 278 7.34 14.79 17.96
N VAL A 279 7.03 15.46 19.08
CA VAL A 279 5.82 15.18 19.87
C VAL A 279 4.57 15.66 19.14
N GLU A 280 4.55 16.89 18.63
CA GLU A 280 3.44 17.48 17.87
C GLU A 280 2.99 16.59 16.69
N PHE A 281 3.94 16.00 15.98
CA PHE A 281 3.67 15.14 14.81
C PHE A 281 3.78 13.63 15.09
N GLU A 282 3.90 13.23 16.35
CA GLU A 282 3.93 11.83 16.80
C GLU A 282 5.07 10.99 16.19
N PHE A 283 6.24 11.60 15.95
CA PHE A 283 7.37 10.96 15.29
C PHE A 283 8.24 10.13 16.24
N ASN A 284 7.67 9.10 16.85
CA ASN A 284 8.36 8.24 17.82
C ASN A 284 9.66 7.62 17.28
N ALA A 285 9.64 7.08 16.05
CA ALA A 285 10.81 6.44 15.46
C ALA A 285 11.97 7.41 15.21
N LEU A 286 11.68 8.64 14.75
CA LEU A 286 12.69 9.68 14.57
C LEU A 286 13.22 10.17 15.91
N GLY A 287 12.33 10.31 16.90
CA GLY A 287 12.69 10.74 18.25
C GLY A 287 13.63 9.74 18.92
N ARG A 288 13.34 8.44 18.88
CA ARG A 288 14.24 7.40 19.39
C ARG A 288 15.60 7.41 18.69
N ARG A 289 15.61 7.63 17.39
CA ARG A 289 16.84 7.72 16.61
C ARG A 289 17.71 8.91 16.99
N LEU A 290 17.11 10.02 17.46
CA LEU A 290 17.83 11.25 17.87
C LEU A 290 18.18 11.28 19.35
N PHE A 291 17.26 10.85 20.22
CA PHE A 291 17.31 11.06 21.67
C PHE A 291 17.36 9.78 22.49
N GLY A 292 17.43 8.61 21.85
CA GLY A 292 17.47 7.30 22.53
C GLY A 292 16.08 6.68 22.72
N ASP A 293 16.08 5.43 23.20
CA ASP A 293 14.88 4.59 23.28
C ASP A 293 13.83 5.09 24.27
N GLU A 294 14.22 5.93 25.22
CA GLU A 294 13.31 6.54 26.20
C GLU A 294 12.42 7.65 25.60
N PHE A 295 12.70 8.10 24.37
CA PHE A 295 11.89 9.13 23.74
C PHE A 295 10.50 8.61 23.40
N LYS A 296 9.48 9.29 23.92
CA LYS A 296 8.07 9.05 23.61
C LYS A 296 7.41 10.35 23.15
N ALA A 297 6.86 10.34 21.94
CA ALA A 297 6.10 11.48 21.42
C ALA A 297 4.66 11.54 21.97
N GLY A 298 4.15 10.46 22.57
CA GLY A 298 2.74 10.33 22.91
C GLY A 298 1.85 10.24 21.65
N ARG A 299 0.54 10.18 21.86
CA ARG A 299 -0.47 10.21 20.79
C ARG A 299 -1.75 10.85 21.34
N GLY A 300 -2.59 11.41 20.44
CA GLY A 300 -3.89 11.99 20.83
C GLY A 300 -3.81 13.34 21.55
N GLY A 301 -2.66 14.05 21.48
CA GLY A 301 -2.46 15.32 22.16
C GLY A 301 -2.76 16.59 21.34
N ALA A 302 -2.82 16.48 20.02
CA ALA A 302 -3.16 17.59 19.13
C ALA A 302 -4.63 17.50 18.71
N GLY A 303 -5.47 18.37 19.24
CA GLY A 303 -6.77 18.66 18.63
C GLY A 303 -6.59 19.17 17.19
N PRO A 304 -7.65 19.20 16.35
CA PRO A 304 -7.55 19.62 14.96
C PRO A 304 -6.92 20.99 14.88
N VAL A 305 -5.82 21.11 14.12
CA VAL A 305 -5.25 22.40 13.77
C VAL A 305 -6.33 23.14 12.98
N ALA A 306 -6.92 24.16 13.59
CA ALA A 306 -7.85 25.03 12.91
C ALA A 306 -7.16 25.55 11.64
N ALA A 307 -7.84 25.42 10.50
CA ALA A 307 -7.38 25.97 9.23
C ALA A 307 -6.95 27.43 9.46
N VAL A 308 -5.70 27.73 9.16
CA VAL A 308 -5.18 29.10 9.22
C VAL A 308 -5.84 29.83 8.06
N GLY A 309 -6.94 30.53 8.36
CA GLY A 309 -7.52 31.52 7.47
C GLY A 309 -6.51 32.65 7.27
N GLU A 310 -6.36 33.11 6.03
CA GLU A 310 -5.58 34.28 5.70
C GLU A 310 -6.06 35.48 6.56
N GLY A 311 -5.28 35.79 7.60
CA GLY A 311 -5.54 36.92 8.48
C GLY A 311 -4.21 37.36 9.12
N ASN A 312 -3.71 38.50 8.67
CA ASN A 312 -2.56 39.21 9.22
C ASN A 312 -2.73 39.41 10.73
N GLY A 313 -1.91 38.76 11.54
CA GLY A 313 -1.88 38.99 12.98
C GLY A 313 -1.22 37.82 13.71
N GLY A 314 0.10 37.92 13.93
CA GLY A 314 0.88 36.94 14.70
C GLY A 314 0.42 36.81 16.15
N GLY A 315 -0.54 35.98 16.42
CA GLY A 315 -0.91 35.49 17.72
C GLY A 315 -0.35 34.09 17.90
N VAL A 316 0.66 33.93 18.73
CA VAL A 316 1.13 32.65 19.23
C VAL A 316 -0.04 32.03 19.99
N VAL A 317 -0.70 31.03 19.42
CA VAL A 317 -1.63 30.19 20.18
C VAL A 317 -0.77 29.44 21.20
N PRO A 318 -1.06 29.57 22.52
CA PRO A 318 -0.30 28.83 23.52
C PRO A 318 -0.42 27.33 23.20
N LEU A 319 0.71 26.63 23.14
CA LEU A 319 0.75 25.18 23.21
C LEU A 319 -0.03 24.78 24.48
N LEU A 320 -1.22 24.18 24.31
CA LEU A 320 -1.84 23.43 25.37
C LEU A 320 -0.83 22.32 25.71
N GLU A 321 -0.26 22.37 26.90
CA GLU A 321 0.56 21.29 27.42
C GLU A 321 -0.30 20.01 27.35
N ALA A 322 0.08 19.10 26.48
CA ALA A 322 -0.60 17.82 26.39
C ALA A 322 -0.40 17.10 27.72
N GLU A 323 -1.49 16.77 28.41
CA GLU A 323 -1.40 15.98 29.64
C GLU A 323 -0.55 14.73 29.37
N PRO A 324 0.42 14.42 30.24
CA PRO A 324 1.29 13.26 30.05
C PRO A 324 0.46 11.98 30.04
N LEU A 325 0.86 11.02 29.19
CA LEU A 325 0.24 9.69 29.17
C LEU A 325 0.49 9.00 30.52
N ARG A 326 -0.55 8.43 31.10
CA ARG A 326 -0.45 7.62 32.32
C ARG A 326 0.16 6.25 31.97
N THR A 327 0.76 5.63 32.94
CA THR A 327 1.31 4.26 32.88
C THR A 327 0.74 3.45 34.04
N ILE A 328 1.05 2.16 34.10
CA ILE A 328 0.64 1.28 35.20
C ILE A 328 1.04 1.84 36.58
N ARG A 329 2.09 2.66 36.66
CA ARG A 329 2.55 3.27 37.92
C ARG A 329 1.69 4.46 38.36
N ASP A 330 0.92 5.03 37.46
CA ASP A 330 0.13 6.25 37.68
C ASP A 330 -1.35 5.93 37.92
N VAL A 331 -1.73 4.63 37.87
CA VAL A 331 -3.10 4.17 38.00
C VAL A 331 -3.21 3.09 39.07
N GLU A 332 -4.11 3.28 40.04
CA GLU A 332 -4.44 2.22 41.03
C GLU A 332 -5.15 1.09 40.26
N HIS A 333 -4.71 -0.14 40.49
CA HIS A 333 -5.22 -1.33 39.87
C HIS A 333 -5.16 -2.55 40.79
N GLU A 334 -6.02 -3.55 40.49
CA GLU A 334 -6.06 -4.82 41.23
C GLU A 334 -5.86 -5.97 40.24
N TYR A 335 -4.62 -6.40 40.08
CA TYR A 335 -4.25 -7.54 39.23
C TYR A 335 -3.91 -8.75 40.07
N HIS A 336 -4.57 -9.86 39.76
CA HIS A 336 -4.52 -11.08 40.56
C HIS A 336 -3.83 -12.21 39.82
N LEU A 337 -2.83 -12.83 40.43
CA LEU A 337 -2.20 -14.05 39.97
C LEU A 337 -2.91 -15.26 40.63
N VAL A 338 -3.58 -16.10 39.82
CA VAL A 338 -4.41 -17.23 40.23
C VAL A 338 -3.62 -18.51 40.08
N ARG A 339 -3.16 -19.07 41.18
CA ARG A 339 -2.23 -20.22 41.19
C ARG A 339 -2.88 -21.56 41.60
N THR A 340 -3.76 -21.51 42.59
CA THR A 340 -4.29 -22.73 43.20
C THR A 340 -5.59 -23.21 42.54
N PRO A 341 -5.94 -24.47 42.60
CA PRO A 341 -7.21 -24.99 42.11
C PRO A 341 -8.43 -24.29 42.73
N GLU A 342 -8.34 -23.90 44.01
CA GLU A 342 -9.42 -23.20 44.71
C GLU A 342 -9.61 -21.79 44.14
N GLU A 343 -8.52 -21.06 43.92
CA GLU A 343 -8.56 -19.74 43.29
C GLU A 343 -9.12 -19.81 41.86
N ARG A 344 -8.72 -20.85 41.09
CA ARG A 344 -9.25 -21.04 39.73
C ARG A 344 -10.76 -21.37 39.73
N ALA A 345 -11.20 -22.20 40.68
CA ALA A 345 -12.63 -22.53 40.84
C ALA A 345 -13.46 -21.27 41.18
N ASP A 346 -12.95 -20.39 42.08
CA ASP A 346 -13.58 -19.09 42.38
C ASP A 346 -13.62 -18.20 41.15
N LEU A 347 -12.53 -18.09 40.39
CA LEU A 347 -12.48 -17.30 39.15
C LEU A 347 -13.50 -17.81 38.11
N VAL A 348 -13.58 -19.14 37.91
CA VAL A 348 -14.56 -19.75 36.99
C VAL A 348 -15.98 -19.42 37.43
N ALA A 349 -16.28 -19.49 38.73
CA ALA A 349 -17.59 -19.16 39.29
C ALA A 349 -17.93 -17.67 39.07
N ARG A 350 -16.98 -16.75 39.22
CA ARG A 350 -17.13 -15.33 38.95
C ARG A 350 -17.38 -15.06 37.46
N LEU A 351 -16.58 -15.68 36.57
CA LEU A 351 -16.74 -15.55 35.12
C LEU A 351 -18.10 -16.07 34.64
N ALA A 352 -18.59 -17.18 35.21
CA ALA A 352 -19.90 -17.72 34.89
C ALA A 352 -21.07 -16.79 35.25
N GLY A 353 -20.85 -15.86 36.17
CA GLY A 353 -21.82 -14.85 36.56
C GLY A 353 -21.81 -13.58 35.70
N GLN A 354 -20.85 -13.44 34.75
CA GLN A 354 -20.73 -12.25 33.93
C GLN A 354 -21.58 -12.33 32.66
N ALA A 355 -22.13 -11.18 32.22
CA ALA A 355 -22.76 -11.05 30.91
C ALA A 355 -21.71 -10.89 29.79
N ALA A 356 -20.56 -10.32 30.14
CA ALA A 356 -19.43 -10.13 29.23
C ALA A 356 -18.12 -10.13 30.04
N TYR A 357 -17.03 -10.59 29.44
CA TYR A 357 -15.67 -10.45 29.97
C TYR A 357 -14.64 -10.42 28.85
N CYS A 358 -13.52 -9.76 29.11
CA CYS A 358 -12.34 -9.83 28.26
C CYS A 358 -11.55 -11.08 28.59
N PHE A 359 -10.98 -11.72 27.58
CA PHE A 359 -9.93 -12.74 27.75
C PHE A 359 -8.81 -12.53 26.73
N ASP A 360 -7.63 -12.94 27.10
CA ASP A 360 -6.42 -12.92 26.30
C ASP A 360 -5.61 -14.18 26.58
N VAL A 361 -4.82 -14.68 25.61
CA VAL A 361 -3.99 -15.86 25.76
C VAL A 361 -2.50 -15.51 25.60
N GLU A 362 -1.69 -15.94 26.55
CA GLU A 362 -0.24 -15.86 26.45
C GLU A 362 0.35 -17.13 25.86
N THR A 363 1.26 -16.98 24.88
CA THR A 363 1.80 -18.09 24.11
C THR A 363 3.32 -18.04 23.98
N THR A 364 3.92 -19.19 23.64
CA THR A 364 5.37 -19.28 23.42
C THR A 364 5.83 -18.67 22.10
N SER A 365 4.95 -18.54 21.11
CA SER A 365 5.25 -17.97 19.78
C SER A 365 3.99 -17.45 19.08
N LEU A 366 4.17 -16.76 17.96
CA LEU A 366 3.06 -16.24 17.13
C LEU A 366 2.55 -17.26 16.09
N ASP A 367 3.08 -18.48 16.05
CA ASP A 367 2.53 -19.54 15.19
C ASP A 367 1.46 -20.30 15.97
N GLU A 368 0.20 -19.96 15.74
CA GLU A 368 -0.96 -20.52 16.42
C GLU A 368 -1.10 -22.05 16.33
N LYS A 369 -0.46 -22.68 15.32
CA LYS A 369 -0.52 -24.13 15.10
C LYS A 369 0.43 -24.92 16.01
N THR A 370 1.52 -24.28 16.44
CA THR A 370 2.64 -24.94 17.10
C THR A 370 2.99 -24.35 18.45
N CYS A 371 2.43 -23.19 18.80
CA CYS A 371 2.70 -22.57 20.10
C CYS A 371 2.06 -23.35 21.25
N ASP A 372 2.74 -23.35 22.40
CA ASP A 372 2.15 -23.75 23.65
C ASP A 372 1.50 -22.55 24.34
N LEU A 373 0.42 -22.81 25.07
CA LEU A 373 -0.22 -21.84 25.95
C LEU A 373 0.63 -21.70 27.23
N VAL A 374 0.86 -20.44 27.63
CA VAL A 374 1.60 -20.04 28.83
C VAL A 374 0.64 -19.55 29.92
N GLY A 375 -0.48 -18.92 29.51
CA GLY A 375 -1.47 -18.46 30.47
C GLY A 375 -2.74 -17.96 29.82
N LEU A 376 -3.73 -17.69 30.68
CA LEU A 376 -4.99 -17.04 30.34
C LEU A 376 -5.13 -15.79 31.21
N ALA A 377 -5.48 -14.67 30.59
CA ALA A 377 -5.83 -13.44 31.29
C ALA A 377 -7.31 -13.12 31.14
N PHE A 378 -7.91 -12.52 32.14
CA PHE A 378 -9.33 -12.14 32.16
C PHE A 378 -9.52 -10.77 32.80
N SER A 379 -10.52 -10.02 32.33
CA SER A 379 -11.00 -8.79 32.95
C SER A 379 -12.49 -8.57 32.64
N TRP A 380 -13.24 -8.03 33.60
CA TRP A 380 -14.65 -7.61 33.43
C TRP A 380 -14.96 -6.31 34.18
N GLY A 381 -13.93 -5.55 34.51
CA GLY A 381 -14.05 -4.25 35.19
C GLY A 381 -12.77 -3.44 34.97
N ALA A 382 -12.92 -2.12 34.84
CA ALA A 382 -11.77 -1.24 34.70
C ALA A 382 -10.82 -1.36 35.88
N HIS A 383 -9.52 -1.40 35.59
CA HIS A 383 -8.41 -1.51 36.54
C HIS A 383 -8.39 -2.81 37.35
N THR A 384 -9.02 -3.85 36.85
CA THR A 384 -9.00 -5.18 37.45
C THR A 384 -8.65 -6.25 36.42
N GLY A 385 -7.86 -7.25 36.84
CA GLY A 385 -7.44 -8.32 35.92
C GLY A 385 -7.01 -9.56 36.69
N TRP A 386 -7.13 -10.70 36.05
CA TRP A 386 -6.75 -12.02 36.59
C TRP A 386 -5.89 -12.76 35.57
N TYR A 387 -4.78 -13.28 36.04
CA TYR A 387 -3.91 -14.13 35.23
C TYR A 387 -3.81 -15.55 35.80
N VAL A 388 -4.03 -16.52 34.93
CA VAL A 388 -3.93 -17.95 35.25
C VAL A 388 -2.75 -18.56 34.50
N PRO A 389 -1.64 -18.89 35.13
CA PRO A 389 -0.52 -19.54 34.49
C PRO A 389 -0.87 -20.97 34.08
N LEU A 390 -0.50 -21.36 32.88
CA LEU A 390 -0.66 -22.70 32.34
C LEU A 390 0.69 -23.41 32.31
N PRO A 391 0.87 -24.46 33.13
CA PRO A 391 2.07 -25.28 33.06
C PRO A 391 2.22 -25.97 31.70
N THR A 392 3.44 -26.23 31.27
CA THR A 392 3.67 -26.91 30.00
C THR A 392 3.11 -28.36 30.00
N GLY A 393 2.66 -28.83 28.84
CA GLY A 393 2.25 -30.22 28.63
C GLY A 393 0.85 -30.55 29.15
N THR A 394 0.69 -31.71 29.77
CA THR A 394 -0.61 -32.27 30.19
C THR A 394 -1.27 -31.43 31.28
N ALA A 395 -0.47 -30.98 32.27
CA ALA A 395 -0.99 -30.19 33.38
C ALA A 395 -1.62 -28.87 32.93
N GLY A 396 -1.04 -28.17 31.95
CA GLY A 396 -1.65 -26.96 31.37
C GLY A 396 -2.97 -27.26 30.66
N ARG A 397 -3.08 -28.39 29.97
CA ARG A 397 -4.34 -28.81 29.36
C ARG A 397 -5.43 -29.09 30.39
N GLU A 398 -5.08 -29.69 31.51
CA GLU A 398 -6.02 -29.94 32.63
C GLU A 398 -6.52 -28.59 33.20
N VAL A 399 -5.65 -27.61 33.39
CA VAL A 399 -6.05 -26.26 33.84
C VAL A 399 -6.91 -25.59 32.79
N LEU A 400 -6.55 -25.65 31.50
CA LEU A 400 -7.37 -25.06 30.40
C LEU A 400 -8.78 -25.69 30.40
N GLU A 401 -8.89 -26.97 30.66
CA GLU A 401 -10.17 -27.68 30.67
C GLU A 401 -11.11 -27.17 31.78
N GLU A 402 -10.59 -26.70 32.93
CA GLU A 402 -11.39 -26.09 33.99
C GLU A 402 -12.15 -24.84 33.47
N PHE A 403 -11.60 -24.10 32.49
CA PHE A 403 -12.19 -22.91 31.89
C PHE A 403 -13.11 -23.21 30.70
N ARG A 404 -13.18 -24.44 30.20
CA ARG A 404 -14.03 -24.81 29.05
C ARG A 404 -15.45 -24.33 29.21
N GLY A 405 -16.07 -24.54 30.37
CA GLY A 405 -17.47 -24.17 30.61
C GLY A 405 -17.74 -22.71 30.36
N VAL A 406 -16.90 -21.80 30.84
CA VAL A 406 -17.05 -20.36 30.69
C VAL A 406 -16.70 -19.87 29.29
N LEU A 407 -15.64 -20.42 28.68
CA LEU A 407 -15.23 -20.05 27.32
C LEU A 407 -16.23 -20.52 26.26
N THR A 408 -16.90 -21.64 26.45
CA THR A 408 -17.89 -22.17 25.52
C THR A 408 -19.34 -21.80 25.87
N ALA A 409 -19.58 -21.03 26.94
CA ALA A 409 -20.92 -20.59 27.34
C ALA A 409 -21.55 -19.72 26.23
N PRO A 410 -22.70 -20.15 25.64
CA PRO A 410 -23.39 -19.32 24.66
C PRO A 410 -24.05 -18.12 25.33
N GLY A 411 -24.12 -16.99 24.65
CA GLY A 411 -24.79 -15.77 25.14
C GLY A 411 -23.93 -14.91 26.08
N VAL A 412 -22.80 -15.39 26.58
CA VAL A 412 -21.82 -14.59 27.29
C VAL A 412 -20.88 -13.98 26.27
N GLU A 413 -20.78 -12.65 26.24
CA GLU A 413 -19.89 -11.99 25.29
C GLU A 413 -18.42 -12.11 25.71
N LYS A 414 -17.59 -12.51 24.75
CA LYS A 414 -16.13 -12.57 24.91
C LYS A 414 -15.49 -11.41 24.18
N ILE A 415 -14.75 -10.61 24.90
CA ILE A 415 -14.05 -9.42 24.40
C ILE A 415 -12.58 -9.76 24.26
N GLY A 416 -11.92 -9.26 23.23
CA GLY A 416 -10.48 -9.39 23.06
C GLY A 416 -9.92 -8.38 22.07
N HIS A 417 -8.60 -8.41 21.87
CA HIS A 417 -7.91 -7.59 20.89
C HIS A 417 -7.16 -8.48 19.92
N ASN A 418 -7.50 -8.45 18.62
CA ASN A 418 -7.03 -9.44 17.63
C ASN A 418 -7.47 -10.85 17.98
N LEU A 419 -8.72 -10.97 18.42
CA LEU A 419 -9.33 -12.14 19.01
C LEU A 419 -9.25 -13.41 18.12
N LYS A 420 -9.07 -13.23 16.80
CA LYS A 420 -8.88 -14.34 15.87
C LYS A 420 -7.67 -15.20 16.26
N PHE A 421 -6.57 -14.59 16.71
CA PHE A 421 -5.39 -15.29 17.18
C PHE A 421 -5.70 -16.18 18.38
N ASP A 422 -6.35 -15.63 19.40
CA ASP A 422 -6.71 -16.35 20.63
C ASP A 422 -7.64 -17.52 20.34
N LEU A 423 -8.66 -17.28 19.52
CA LEU A 423 -9.61 -18.31 19.06
C LEU A 423 -8.90 -19.41 18.27
N SER A 424 -7.91 -19.06 17.44
CA SER A 424 -7.13 -20.01 16.67
C SER A 424 -6.26 -20.87 17.57
N VAL A 425 -5.49 -20.25 18.47
CA VAL A 425 -4.67 -20.97 19.46
C VAL A 425 -5.51 -21.94 20.27
N LEU A 426 -6.61 -21.48 20.87
CA LEU A 426 -7.51 -22.34 21.65
C LEU A 426 -8.09 -23.47 20.79
N GLY A 427 -8.43 -23.19 19.53
CA GLY A 427 -8.90 -24.19 18.56
C GLY A 427 -7.89 -25.31 18.30
N TRP A 428 -6.60 -24.98 18.16
CA TRP A 428 -5.52 -25.96 18.03
C TRP A 428 -5.32 -26.77 19.34
N HIS A 429 -5.60 -26.15 20.47
CA HIS A 429 -5.65 -26.84 21.78
C HIS A 429 -6.98 -27.55 22.07
N ARG A 430 -7.85 -27.74 21.03
CA ARG A 430 -9.14 -28.46 21.09
C ARG A 430 -10.19 -27.81 21.98
N LEU A 431 -10.10 -26.49 22.16
CA LEU A 431 -11.13 -25.71 22.82
C LEU A 431 -11.60 -24.63 21.83
N THR A 432 -12.88 -24.68 21.43
CA THR A 432 -13.46 -23.70 20.51
C THR A 432 -14.39 -22.79 21.32
N PRO A 433 -13.98 -21.56 21.65
CA PRO A 433 -14.85 -20.62 22.33
C PRO A 433 -16.12 -20.30 21.53
N VAL A 434 -17.20 -19.98 22.24
CA VAL A 434 -18.49 -19.65 21.63
C VAL A 434 -18.86 -18.21 21.98
N GLY A 435 -19.21 -17.42 20.95
CA GLY A 435 -19.60 -16.00 21.09
C GLY A 435 -20.98 -15.75 21.68
N PRO A 436 -21.39 -14.51 21.75
CA PRO A 436 -20.93 -13.41 20.88
C PRO A 436 -19.52 -12.93 21.20
N PHE A 437 -18.89 -12.35 20.17
CA PHE A 437 -17.52 -11.84 20.26
C PHE A 437 -17.46 -10.33 20.01
N PHE A 438 -16.58 -9.64 20.73
CA PHE A 438 -16.26 -8.24 20.48
C PHE A 438 -14.72 -8.08 20.36
N ASP A 439 -14.24 -7.85 19.15
CA ASP A 439 -12.83 -7.61 18.89
C ASP A 439 -12.59 -6.10 18.76
N THR A 440 -11.77 -5.54 19.66
CA THR A 440 -11.45 -4.11 19.70
C THR A 440 -10.63 -3.67 18.49
N MET A 441 -9.80 -4.54 17.91
CA MET A 441 -9.04 -4.27 16.70
C MET A 441 -9.99 -4.16 15.49
N LEU A 442 -10.93 -5.08 15.32
CA LEU A 442 -11.95 -5.02 14.26
C LEU A 442 -12.86 -3.80 14.42
N ALA A 443 -13.30 -3.52 15.62
CA ALA A 443 -14.15 -2.36 15.91
C ALA A 443 -13.47 -1.06 15.48
N HIS A 444 -12.21 -0.87 15.89
CA HIS A 444 -11.47 0.32 15.51
C HIS A 444 -11.16 0.39 14.01
N ALA A 445 -10.89 -0.73 13.37
CA ALA A 445 -10.63 -0.75 11.93
C ALA A 445 -11.86 -0.36 11.08
N LEU A 446 -13.06 -0.60 11.58
CA LEU A 446 -14.28 -0.06 10.96
C LEU A 446 -14.47 1.43 11.22
N ILE A 447 -14.13 1.89 12.42
CA ILE A 447 -14.26 3.30 12.85
C ILE A 447 -13.24 4.19 12.12
N GLU A 448 -11.96 3.79 12.09
CA GLU A 448 -10.83 4.53 11.50
C GLU A 448 -9.93 3.62 10.66
N PRO A 449 -10.36 3.21 9.46
CA PRO A 449 -9.67 2.18 8.67
C PRO A 449 -8.26 2.56 8.21
N ASP A 450 -7.93 3.85 8.19
CA ASP A 450 -6.62 4.35 7.74
C ASP A 450 -5.60 4.44 8.89
N GLN A 451 -6.03 4.20 10.14
CA GLN A 451 -5.20 4.29 11.34
C GLN A 451 -4.49 2.96 11.65
N ARG A 452 -3.66 2.98 12.69
CA ARG A 452 -3.12 1.77 13.30
C ARG A 452 -4.14 1.20 14.28
N HIS A 453 -4.18 -0.12 14.40
CA HIS A 453 -5.19 -0.79 15.22
C HIS A 453 -4.59 -1.58 16.40
N GLY A 454 -3.28 -1.52 16.62
CA GLY A 454 -2.64 -2.20 17.74
C GLY A 454 -3.05 -1.61 19.10
N MET A 455 -3.10 -2.45 20.13
CA MET A 455 -3.59 -2.09 21.47
C MET A 455 -2.86 -0.91 22.09
N ASP A 456 -1.52 -0.85 22.01
CA ASP A 456 -0.73 0.29 22.48
C ASP A 456 -1.20 1.61 21.88
N PHE A 457 -1.42 1.59 20.56
CA PHE A 457 -1.90 2.77 19.83
C PHE A 457 -3.29 3.20 20.30
N LEU A 458 -4.21 2.24 20.44
CA LEU A 458 -5.58 2.52 20.85
C LEU A 458 -5.65 3.00 22.30
N SER A 459 -4.87 2.39 23.18
CA SER A 459 -4.80 2.77 24.59
C SER A 459 -4.29 4.21 24.76
N GLU A 460 -3.23 4.60 24.04
CA GLU A 460 -2.72 5.97 24.08
C GLU A 460 -3.77 6.99 23.58
N ILE A 461 -4.57 6.66 22.55
CA ILE A 461 -5.56 7.59 21.97
C ILE A 461 -6.82 7.67 22.83
N TYR A 462 -7.40 6.52 23.17
CA TYR A 462 -8.73 6.46 23.76
C TYR A 462 -8.73 6.46 25.28
N LEU A 463 -7.65 5.99 25.92
CA LEU A 463 -7.53 5.88 27.38
C LEU A 463 -6.48 6.85 27.96
N ARG A 464 -5.69 7.51 27.13
CA ARG A 464 -4.54 8.32 27.56
C ARG A 464 -3.57 7.52 28.45
N TYR A 465 -3.34 6.26 28.05
CA TYR A 465 -2.59 5.28 28.82
C TYR A 465 -1.60 4.54 27.95
N THR A 466 -0.35 4.41 28.40
CA THR A 466 0.69 3.62 27.72
C THR A 466 0.85 2.29 28.45
N PRO A 467 0.45 1.15 27.85
CA PRO A 467 0.63 -0.17 28.46
C PRO A 467 2.10 -0.56 28.59
N VAL A 468 2.39 -1.53 29.42
CA VAL A 468 3.72 -2.14 29.52
C VAL A 468 4.05 -2.83 28.19
N PRO A 469 5.13 -2.45 27.48
CA PRO A 469 5.43 -3.09 26.21
C PRO A 469 6.02 -4.50 26.44
N ILE A 470 5.68 -5.46 25.60
CA ILE A 470 6.21 -6.84 25.64
C ILE A 470 7.76 -6.87 25.63
N THR A 471 8.39 -5.87 25.04
CA THR A 471 9.86 -5.72 25.06
C THR A 471 10.44 -5.49 26.44
N ALA A 472 9.65 -5.04 27.40
CA ALA A 472 10.08 -4.90 28.80
C ALA A 472 10.22 -6.28 29.47
N LEU A 473 9.47 -7.28 29.01
CA LEU A 473 9.54 -8.67 29.49
C LEU A 473 10.60 -9.47 28.73
N LEU A 474 10.54 -9.46 27.40
CA LEU A 474 11.36 -10.34 26.55
C LEU A 474 12.70 -9.71 26.13
N GLY A 475 12.89 -8.42 26.36
CA GLY A 475 14.03 -7.64 25.90
C GLY A 475 13.91 -7.19 24.43
N ALA A 476 14.58 -6.10 24.07
CA ALA A 476 14.46 -5.45 22.76
C ALA A 476 14.88 -6.32 21.55
N LYS A 477 15.67 -7.36 21.76
CA LYS A 477 16.12 -8.27 20.68
C LYS A 477 15.12 -9.36 20.31
N ALA A 478 14.16 -9.65 21.15
CA ALA A 478 13.18 -10.72 20.93
C ALA A 478 12.07 -10.37 19.92
N VAL A 479 11.83 -9.09 19.67
CA VAL A 479 10.68 -8.58 18.86
C VAL A 479 11.06 -8.23 17.43
N GLY A 480 12.34 -8.22 17.06
CA GLY A 480 12.83 -7.96 15.70
C GLY A 480 12.89 -9.24 14.84
N GLY A 481 11.88 -9.48 14.05
CA GLY A 481 11.68 -10.68 13.23
C GLY A 481 12.68 -10.96 12.11
N GLN A 482 13.96 -11.10 12.44
CA GLN A 482 14.96 -11.86 11.66
C GLN A 482 15.83 -12.62 12.65
N GLY A 483 15.58 -13.93 12.74
CA GLY A 483 16.27 -14.81 13.64
C GLY A 483 17.79 -14.78 13.45
N ASP A 484 18.49 -14.45 14.50
CA ASP A 484 19.90 -14.71 14.64
C ASP A 484 20.06 -16.23 14.84
N LEU A 485 20.78 -16.89 13.93
CA LEU A 485 20.93 -18.35 13.84
C LEU A 485 21.59 -19.01 15.07
N PHE A 486 21.98 -18.26 16.12
CA PHE A 486 22.73 -18.78 17.26
C PHE A 486 22.46 -18.14 18.64
N GLY A 487 21.45 -17.26 18.79
CA GLY A 487 21.10 -16.68 20.09
C GLY A 487 19.74 -17.20 20.55
N GLY A 488 19.67 -17.97 21.63
CA GLY A 488 18.41 -18.39 22.22
C GLY A 488 17.54 -17.19 22.56
N GLN A 489 16.45 -17.01 21.82
CA GLN A 489 15.46 -15.97 22.04
C GLN A 489 14.67 -16.34 23.29
N LEU A 490 14.57 -15.44 24.29
CA LEU A 490 13.70 -15.65 25.45
C LEU A 490 12.26 -15.73 24.95
N THR A 491 11.57 -16.78 25.32
CA THR A 491 10.13 -16.95 25.08
C THR A 491 9.34 -16.48 26.29
N MET A 492 8.04 -16.25 26.12
CA MET A 492 7.14 -15.92 27.23
C MET A 492 7.15 -17.04 28.30
N ALA A 493 7.34 -18.32 27.92
CA ALA A 493 7.49 -19.41 28.85
C ALA A 493 8.75 -19.29 29.72
N ASP A 494 9.89 -18.92 29.12
CA ASP A 494 11.16 -18.76 29.87
C ASP A 494 11.06 -17.62 30.91
N VAL A 495 10.34 -16.54 30.58
CA VAL A 495 10.09 -15.42 31.48
C VAL A 495 9.07 -15.82 32.55
N SER A 496 8.01 -16.55 32.17
CA SER A 496 6.98 -17.02 33.11
C SER A 496 7.53 -17.93 34.21
N GLU A 497 8.53 -18.75 33.91
CA GLU A 497 9.19 -19.57 34.92
C GLU A 497 10.00 -18.75 35.95
N LYS A 498 10.58 -17.62 35.54
CA LYS A 498 11.51 -16.82 36.34
C LYS A 498 10.87 -15.60 36.98
N GLU A 499 9.92 -14.98 36.30
CA GLU A 499 9.33 -13.68 36.62
C GLU A 499 7.80 -13.72 36.48
N LEU A 500 7.18 -14.77 37.02
CA LEU A 500 5.74 -15.02 36.85
C LEU A 500 4.86 -13.84 37.25
N GLU A 501 5.24 -13.07 38.26
CA GLU A 501 4.49 -11.88 38.71
C GLU A 501 4.49 -10.77 37.69
N LYS A 502 5.60 -10.58 36.98
CA LYS A 502 5.67 -9.57 35.90
C LYS A 502 4.84 -10.00 34.68
N VAL A 503 4.83 -11.29 34.36
CA VAL A 503 3.96 -11.81 33.27
C VAL A 503 2.50 -11.67 33.66
N ALA A 504 2.17 -11.94 34.92
CA ALA A 504 0.81 -11.77 35.42
C ALA A 504 0.34 -10.31 35.39
N GLU A 505 1.20 -9.37 35.78
CA GLU A 505 0.92 -7.95 35.70
C GLU A 505 0.70 -7.50 34.26
N TYR A 506 1.58 -7.90 33.34
CA TYR A 506 1.48 -7.61 31.90
C TYR A 506 0.18 -8.16 31.27
N ALA A 507 -0.07 -9.47 31.42
CA ALA A 507 -1.23 -10.12 30.81
C ALA A 507 -2.57 -9.64 31.40
N ALA A 508 -2.61 -9.37 32.70
CA ALA A 508 -3.80 -8.79 33.35
C ALA A 508 -4.05 -7.35 32.89
N GLU A 509 -2.97 -6.56 32.67
CA GLU A 509 -3.05 -5.23 32.07
C GLU A 509 -3.62 -5.27 30.65
N ASP A 510 -3.16 -6.19 29.80
CA ASP A 510 -3.64 -6.33 28.42
C ASP A 510 -5.14 -6.66 28.38
N ALA A 511 -5.62 -7.55 29.25
CA ALA A 511 -7.03 -7.86 29.38
C ALA A 511 -7.87 -6.66 29.89
N ASP A 512 -7.36 -5.93 30.88
CA ASP A 512 -8.02 -4.74 31.45
C ASP A 512 -8.09 -3.61 30.40
N VAL A 513 -6.98 -3.29 29.78
CA VAL A 513 -6.91 -2.26 28.71
C VAL A 513 -7.88 -2.59 27.59
N THR A 514 -7.93 -3.85 27.16
CA THR A 514 -8.87 -4.31 26.12
C THR A 514 -10.31 -4.17 26.55
N TRP A 515 -10.66 -4.47 27.79
CA TRP A 515 -12.00 -4.24 28.36
C TRP A 515 -12.39 -2.75 28.31
N GLN A 516 -11.46 -1.87 28.74
CA GLN A 516 -11.68 -0.42 28.73
C GLN A 516 -11.82 0.11 27.29
N LEU A 517 -11.02 -0.39 26.35
CA LEU A 517 -11.11 -0.03 24.92
C LEU A 517 -12.47 -0.42 24.33
N ALA A 518 -12.98 -1.63 24.66
CA ALA A 518 -14.30 -2.04 24.20
C ALA A 518 -15.41 -1.07 24.67
N ALA A 519 -15.33 -0.61 25.92
CA ALA A 519 -16.27 0.38 26.46
C ALA A 519 -16.22 1.74 25.72
N ARG A 520 -15.04 2.13 25.19
CA ARG A 520 -14.85 3.35 24.40
C ARG A 520 -15.27 3.20 22.94
N LEU A 521 -15.05 2.04 22.33
CA LEU A 521 -15.27 1.82 20.90
C LEU A 521 -16.74 1.53 20.58
N ARG A 522 -17.51 0.91 21.49
CA ARG A 522 -18.94 0.61 21.28
C ARG A 522 -19.76 1.85 20.91
N PRO A 523 -19.74 2.96 21.70
CA PRO A 523 -20.47 4.16 21.32
C PRO A 523 -20.07 4.72 19.96
N LEU A 524 -18.80 4.63 19.59
CA LEU A 524 -18.30 5.12 18.31
C LEU A 524 -18.80 4.29 17.12
N LEU A 525 -18.97 2.96 17.29
CA LEU A 525 -19.64 2.13 16.26
C LEU A 525 -21.08 2.58 16.03
N VAL A 526 -21.83 2.87 17.11
CA VAL A 526 -23.20 3.39 17.05
C VAL A 526 -23.25 4.74 16.35
N ASP A 527 -22.44 5.70 16.82
CA ASP A 527 -22.43 7.07 16.29
C ASP A 527 -22.08 7.12 14.81
N LYS A 528 -21.24 6.18 14.34
CA LYS A 528 -20.88 6.07 12.93
C LYS A 528 -21.80 5.13 12.14
N GLY A 529 -22.81 4.51 12.74
CA GLY A 529 -23.75 3.59 12.06
C GLY A 529 -23.11 2.31 11.55
N LEU A 530 -22.06 1.83 12.23
CA LEU A 530 -21.25 0.67 11.81
C LEU A 530 -21.60 -0.62 12.56
N GLU A 531 -22.60 -0.58 13.46
CA GLU A 531 -23.03 -1.71 14.29
C GLU A 531 -23.41 -2.93 13.46
N ARG A 532 -24.15 -2.71 12.36
CA ARG A 532 -24.58 -3.78 11.48
C ARG A 532 -23.38 -4.51 10.88
N VAL A 533 -22.40 -3.77 10.33
CA VAL A 533 -21.19 -4.35 9.74
C VAL A 533 -20.39 -5.12 10.79
N PHE A 534 -20.28 -4.57 12.00
CA PHE A 534 -19.54 -5.20 13.07
C PHE A 534 -20.24 -6.48 13.56
N HIS A 535 -21.53 -6.39 13.96
CA HIS A 535 -22.26 -7.48 14.64
C HIS A 535 -22.82 -8.54 13.69
N GLU A 536 -23.14 -8.20 12.42
CA GLU A 536 -23.68 -9.18 11.47
C GLU A 536 -22.61 -9.76 10.53
N ILE A 537 -21.48 -9.06 10.33
CA ILE A 537 -20.48 -9.48 9.35
C ILE A 537 -19.13 -9.81 10.02
N GLU A 538 -18.44 -8.82 10.60
CA GLU A 538 -17.02 -8.98 10.97
C GLU A 538 -16.83 -9.85 12.22
N ALA A 539 -17.56 -9.60 13.30
CA ALA A 539 -17.43 -10.37 14.53
C ALA A 539 -17.92 -11.83 14.37
N PRO A 540 -19.07 -12.12 13.72
CA PRO A 540 -19.48 -13.51 13.47
C PRO A 540 -18.56 -14.25 12.49
N LEU A 541 -17.80 -13.55 11.65
CA LEU A 541 -16.85 -14.15 10.72
C LEU A 541 -15.60 -14.70 11.42
N LEU A 542 -15.21 -14.17 12.60
CA LEU A 542 -14.03 -14.62 13.34
C LEU A 542 -13.97 -16.14 13.52
N PRO A 543 -14.97 -16.79 14.17
CA PRO A 543 -14.94 -18.25 14.35
C PRO A 543 -15.02 -19.02 13.03
N VAL A 544 -15.61 -18.45 11.99
CA VAL A 544 -15.65 -19.06 10.64
C VAL A 544 -14.26 -19.12 10.05
N LEU A 545 -13.52 -18.00 10.09
CA LEU A 545 -12.16 -17.97 9.59
C LEU A 545 -11.22 -18.90 10.34
N VAL A 546 -11.35 -18.97 11.66
CA VAL A 546 -10.58 -19.91 12.49
C VAL A 546 -10.82 -21.36 12.04
N GLU A 547 -12.07 -21.75 11.78
CA GLU A 547 -12.38 -23.10 11.30
C GLU A 547 -11.87 -23.36 9.88
N VAL A 548 -11.98 -22.40 8.97
CA VAL A 548 -11.46 -22.49 7.59
C VAL A 548 -9.92 -22.64 7.62
N GLU A 549 -9.24 -21.81 8.40
CA GLU A 549 -7.78 -21.84 8.54
C GLU A 549 -7.31 -23.17 9.17
N ARG A 550 -8.02 -23.63 10.20
CA ARG A 550 -7.74 -24.90 10.87
C ARG A 550 -8.05 -26.12 9.99
N ALA A 551 -9.11 -26.08 9.18
CA ALA A 551 -9.43 -27.12 8.22
C ALA A 551 -8.30 -27.27 7.19
N GLY A 552 -7.83 -26.16 6.60
CA GLY A 552 -6.79 -26.17 5.60
C GLY A 552 -7.13 -27.00 4.36
N MET A 553 -6.25 -27.01 3.37
CA MET A 553 -6.42 -27.74 2.12
C MET A 553 -5.47 -28.93 2.03
N LEU A 554 -5.99 -30.08 1.63
CA LEU A 554 -5.19 -31.26 1.33
C LEU A 554 -4.52 -31.10 -0.03
N VAL A 555 -3.22 -31.37 -0.11
CA VAL A 555 -2.42 -31.14 -1.33
C VAL A 555 -1.74 -32.44 -1.73
N ASP A 556 -1.92 -32.84 -3.00
CA ASP A 556 -1.21 -33.95 -3.62
C ASP A 556 0.23 -33.54 -3.98
N VAL A 557 1.15 -33.77 -3.06
CA VAL A 557 2.57 -33.44 -3.22
C VAL A 557 3.21 -34.18 -4.41
N PRO A 558 2.94 -35.45 -4.68
CA PRO A 558 3.38 -36.14 -5.90
C PRO A 558 3.03 -35.42 -7.20
N ILE A 559 1.80 -34.94 -7.35
CA ILE A 559 1.38 -34.15 -8.53
C ILE A 559 2.24 -32.90 -8.67
N LEU A 560 2.41 -32.12 -7.58
CA LEU A 560 3.23 -30.91 -7.61
C LEU A 560 4.69 -31.19 -7.96
N LYS A 561 5.27 -32.27 -7.44
CA LYS A 561 6.64 -32.68 -7.79
C LYS A 561 6.78 -33.05 -9.27
N ALA A 562 5.79 -33.75 -9.85
CA ALA A 562 5.76 -34.05 -11.27
C ALA A 562 5.66 -32.78 -12.13
N MET A 563 4.79 -31.86 -11.73
CA MET A 563 4.65 -30.54 -12.38
C MET A 563 5.96 -29.72 -12.29
N SER A 564 6.65 -29.74 -11.15
CA SER A 564 7.93 -29.05 -10.99
C SER A 564 8.99 -29.55 -11.97
N GLN A 565 9.05 -30.87 -12.19
CA GLN A 565 9.98 -31.48 -13.14
C GLN A 565 9.64 -31.09 -14.59
N GLU A 566 8.36 -31.05 -14.94
CA GLU A 566 7.93 -30.66 -16.29
C GLU A 566 8.18 -29.16 -16.53
N LEU A 567 7.82 -28.31 -15.59
CA LEU A 567 8.13 -26.87 -15.65
C LEU A 567 9.65 -26.62 -15.72
N ALA A 568 10.46 -27.40 -15.01
CA ALA A 568 11.93 -27.28 -15.10
C ALA A 568 12.45 -27.53 -16.51
N LYS A 569 11.93 -28.56 -17.19
CA LYS A 569 12.30 -28.87 -18.59
C LYS A 569 11.85 -27.75 -19.52
N GLN A 570 10.62 -27.28 -19.38
CA GLN A 570 10.07 -26.19 -20.18
C GLN A 570 10.86 -24.89 -19.99
N ILE A 571 11.20 -24.52 -18.76
CA ILE A 571 12.01 -23.34 -18.42
C ILE A 571 13.40 -23.44 -19.08
N ALA A 572 14.05 -24.60 -18.97
CA ALA A 572 15.36 -24.80 -19.58
C ALA A 572 15.31 -24.74 -21.13
N GLN A 573 14.25 -25.26 -21.74
CA GLN A 573 14.04 -25.17 -23.18
C GLN A 573 13.79 -23.72 -23.62
N LEU A 574 12.91 -22.99 -22.92
CA LEU A 574 12.62 -21.57 -23.21
C LEU A 574 13.88 -20.70 -23.02
N GLU A 575 14.66 -20.95 -21.97
CA GLU A 575 15.93 -20.24 -21.76
C GLU A 575 16.89 -20.44 -22.92
N LYS A 576 17.06 -21.65 -23.39
CA LYS A 576 17.92 -21.96 -24.56
C LYS A 576 17.43 -21.28 -25.84
N GLU A 577 16.11 -21.30 -26.09
CA GLU A 577 15.51 -20.63 -27.25
C GLU A 577 15.71 -19.12 -27.18
N ILE A 578 15.44 -18.51 -26.03
CA ILE A 578 15.61 -17.07 -25.79
C ILE A 578 17.07 -16.66 -25.97
N GLN A 579 18.03 -17.40 -25.39
CA GLN A 579 19.46 -17.11 -25.54
C GLN A 579 19.93 -17.26 -26.99
N THR A 580 19.38 -18.22 -27.73
CA THR A 580 19.66 -18.39 -29.16
C THR A 580 19.15 -17.18 -29.95
N MET A 581 17.91 -16.74 -29.72
CA MET A 581 17.32 -15.56 -30.37
C MET A 581 18.04 -14.26 -29.98
N ALA A 582 18.56 -14.19 -28.78
CA ALA A 582 19.35 -13.06 -28.28
C ALA A 582 20.80 -13.01 -28.81
N GLY A 583 21.26 -14.07 -29.47
CA GLY A 583 22.63 -14.14 -29.97
C GLY A 583 23.69 -14.38 -28.90
N GLY A 584 23.37 -15.02 -27.79
CA GLY A 584 24.28 -15.42 -26.72
C GLY A 584 23.65 -15.48 -25.31
N PRO A 585 24.37 -16.06 -24.35
CA PRO A 585 23.89 -16.22 -22.99
C PRO A 585 23.78 -14.90 -22.23
N PHE A 586 22.75 -14.79 -21.41
CA PHE A 586 22.55 -13.71 -20.44
C PHE A 586 21.61 -14.19 -19.32
N ASN A 587 21.55 -13.47 -18.21
CA ASN A 587 20.64 -13.79 -17.12
C ASN A 587 19.25 -13.20 -17.37
N LEU A 588 18.28 -14.06 -17.71
CA LEU A 588 16.87 -13.69 -17.97
C LEU A 588 16.18 -13.07 -16.74
N ASN A 589 16.61 -13.45 -15.54
CA ASN A 589 16.09 -12.92 -14.29
C ASN A 589 16.67 -11.56 -13.90
N SER A 590 17.63 -11.02 -14.69
CA SER A 590 18.18 -9.68 -14.51
C SER A 590 17.46 -8.68 -15.43
N PRO A 591 16.60 -7.79 -14.90
CA PRO A 591 15.94 -6.78 -15.72
C PRO A 591 16.90 -5.89 -16.51
N LYS A 592 18.09 -5.66 -15.95
CA LYS A 592 19.15 -4.89 -16.60
C LYS A 592 19.68 -5.59 -17.86
N GLN A 593 20.07 -6.88 -17.72
CA GLN A 593 20.62 -7.64 -18.86
C GLN A 593 19.54 -7.91 -19.92
N LEU A 594 18.31 -8.20 -19.50
CA LEU A 594 17.18 -8.36 -20.40
C LEU A 594 16.91 -7.07 -21.18
N GLY A 595 16.89 -5.91 -20.51
CA GLY A 595 16.70 -4.61 -21.16
C GLY A 595 17.80 -4.31 -22.18
N GLU A 596 19.08 -4.62 -21.87
CA GLU A 596 20.21 -4.50 -22.82
C GLU A 596 20.00 -5.36 -24.07
N VAL A 597 19.52 -6.59 -23.90
CA VAL A 597 19.26 -7.49 -25.02
C VAL A 597 18.10 -6.96 -25.88
N LEU A 598 16.98 -6.60 -25.29
CA LEU A 598 15.80 -6.20 -26.04
C LEU A 598 15.95 -4.85 -26.76
N PHE A 599 16.59 -3.87 -26.10
CA PHE A 599 16.60 -2.50 -26.61
C PHE A 599 17.93 -2.07 -27.24
N ASN A 600 19.07 -2.58 -26.77
CA ASN A 600 20.37 -2.22 -27.33
C ASN A 600 20.91 -3.24 -28.35
N ARG A 601 20.58 -4.55 -28.18
CA ARG A 601 21.04 -5.58 -29.12
C ARG A 601 20.02 -5.86 -30.23
N LEU A 602 18.74 -6.06 -29.87
CA LEU A 602 17.68 -6.41 -30.81
C LEU A 602 16.89 -5.18 -31.34
N HIS A 603 17.08 -3.99 -30.75
CA HIS A 603 16.47 -2.73 -31.16
C HIS A 603 14.93 -2.81 -31.30
N LEU A 604 14.24 -3.49 -30.36
CA LEU A 604 12.80 -3.75 -30.47
C LEU A 604 11.93 -2.50 -30.24
N SER A 605 12.49 -1.39 -29.83
CA SER A 605 11.78 -0.11 -29.69
C SER A 605 12.73 1.06 -29.92
N ASP A 606 12.27 2.06 -30.68
CA ASP A 606 13.00 3.31 -30.89
C ASP A 606 13.02 4.21 -29.63
N LYS A 607 11.99 4.04 -28.77
CA LYS A 607 11.84 4.82 -27.53
C LYS A 607 11.49 3.92 -26.35
N PRO A 608 12.42 3.08 -25.89
CA PRO A 608 12.16 2.17 -24.79
C PRO A 608 11.86 2.93 -23.50
N LYS A 609 10.83 2.49 -22.80
CA LYS A 609 10.46 3.04 -21.49
C LYS A 609 11.59 2.72 -20.50
N LYS A 610 12.00 3.73 -19.72
CA LYS A 610 13.03 3.59 -18.68
C LYS A 610 12.43 3.86 -17.30
N THR A 611 13.01 3.25 -16.30
CA THR A 611 12.74 3.57 -14.89
C THR A 611 13.25 4.97 -14.56
N LYS A 612 12.86 5.52 -13.42
CA LYS A 612 13.41 6.78 -12.90
C LYS A 612 14.94 6.73 -12.72
N THR A 613 15.51 5.54 -12.61
CA THR A 613 16.97 5.30 -12.50
C THR A 613 17.67 5.10 -13.86
N GLY A 614 16.94 5.30 -14.97
CA GLY A 614 17.51 5.16 -16.32
C GLY A 614 17.62 3.73 -16.85
N GLN A 615 17.25 2.71 -16.03
CA GLN A 615 17.23 1.32 -16.45
C GLN A 615 16.01 1.06 -17.37
N PHE A 616 16.17 0.23 -18.40
CA PHE A 616 15.06 -0.17 -19.23
C PHE A 616 13.99 -0.90 -18.43
N GLN A 617 12.73 -0.53 -18.63
CA GLN A 617 11.59 -1.25 -18.07
C GLN A 617 11.37 -2.52 -18.89
N THR A 618 11.26 -3.63 -18.18
CA THR A 618 10.98 -4.95 -18.76
C THR A 618 9.85 -5.66 -18.02
N ASN A 619 8.94 -4.89 -17.39
CA ASN A 619 7.74 -5.43 -16.75
C ASN A 619 6.78 -6.04 -17.81
N GLU A 620 5.81 -6.78 -17.34
CA GLU A 620 4.85 -7.51 -18.19
C GLU A 620 4.11 -6.56 -19.15
N GLU A 621 3.73 -5.36 -18.69
CA GLU A 621 3.06 -4.35 -19.50
C GLU A 621 3.90 -3.90 -20.70
N VAL A 622 5.20 -3.59 -20.49
CA VAL A 622 6.12 -3.20 -21.56
C VAL A 622 6.40 -4.34 -22.52
N LEU A 623 6.50 -5.57 -22.01
CA LEU A 623 6.70 -6.73 -22.86
C LEU A 623 5.45 -7.04 -23.69
N ALA A 624 4.25 -6.94 -23.12
CA ALA A 624 2.99 -7.13 -23.86
C ALA A 624 2.83 -6.12 -25.01
N GLU A 625 3.25 -4.85 -24.83
CA GLU A 625 3.29 -3.85 -25.92
C GLU A 625 4.21 -4.26 -27.08
N LEU A 626 5.22 -5.09 -26.80
CA LEU A 626 6.23 -5.54 -27.78
C LEU A 626 5.93 -6.96 -28.33
N GLU A 627 4.84 -7.59 -27.92
CA GLU A 627 4.55 -9.01 -28.24
C GLU A 627 4.59 -9.30 -29.74
N HIS A 628 4.09 -8.36 -30.55
CA HIS A 628 4.08 -8.51 -32.01
C HIS A 628 5.38 -8.03 -32.69
N SER A 629 6.33 -7.48 -31.96
CA SER A 629 7.57 -6.93 -32.55
C SER A 629 8.63 -7.99 -32.84
N HIS A 630 8.70 -9.04 -32.00
CA HIS A 630 9.70 -10.12 -32.16
C HIS A 630 9.30 -11.38 -31.39
N PRO A 631 9.51 -12.59 -31.94
CA PRO A 631 9.12 -13.86 -31.29
C PRO A 631 9.76 -14.09 -29.90
N ILE A 632 10.89 -13.46 -29.61
CA ILE A 632 11.58 -13.55 -28.31
C ILE A 632 10.68 -13.07 -27.16
N ILE A 633 9.79 -12.10 -27.41
CA ILE A 633 8.95 -11.50 -26.37
C ILE A 633 7.95 -12.53 -25.82
N ALA A 634 7.24 -13.24 -26.70
CA ALA A 634 6.32 -14.29 -26.29
C ALA A 634 7.05 -15.37 -25.46
N LYS A 635 8.26 -15.77 -25.90
CA LYS A 635 9.08 -16.74 -25.16
C LYS A 635 9.53 -16.22 -23.77
N ILE A 636 9.83 -14.93 -23.65
CA ILE A 636 10.18 -14.33 -22.35
C ILE A 636 8.97 -14.30 -21.43
N LEU A 637 7.79 -13.99 -21.94
CA LEU A 637 6.55 -14.03 -21.17
C LEU A 637 6.24 -15.45 -20.68
N ASP A 638 6.33 -16.45 -21.57
CA ASP A 638 6.18 -17.88 -21.23
C ASP A 638 7.21 -18.34 -20.17
N TYR A 639 8.47 -17.93 -20.33
CA TYR A 639 9.54 -18.22 -19.35
C TYR A 639 9.24 -17.64 -17.98
N ARG A 640 8.80 -16.40 -17.92
CA ARG A 640 8.45 -15.73 -16.67
C ARG A 640 7.24 -16.36 -16.01
N GLU A 641 6.22 -16.69 -16.78
CA GLU A 641 5.06 -17.41 -16.27
C GLU A 641 5.45 -18.76 -15.69
N ALA A 642 6.14 -19.60 -16.44
CA ALA A 642 6.57 -20.91 -15.99
C ALA A 642 7.47 -20.84 -14.75
N SER A 643 8.43 -19.88 -14.72
CA SER A 643 9.32 -19.67 -13.58
C SER A 643 8.57 -19.21 -12.33
N LYS A 644 7.59 -18.30 -12.47
CA LYS A 644 6.75 -17.83 -11.38
C LYS A 644 5.85 -18.95 -10.85
N LEU A 645 5.18 -19.70 -11.73
CA LEU A 645 4.35 -20.82 -11.35
C LEU A 645 5.13 -21.85 -10.55
N ARG A 646 6.31 -22.20 -11.05
CA ARG A 646 7.18 -23.17 -10.39
C ARG A 646 7.64 -22.68 -9.03
N SER A 647 8.27 -21.50 -8.95
CA SER A 647 8.89 -21.02 -7.72
C SER A 647 7.87 -20.60 -6.65
N THR A 648 6.77 -19.94 -7.07
CA THR A 648 5.81 -19.35 -6.11
C THR A 648 4.80 -20.38 -5.60
N TYR A 649 4.42 -21.35 -6.43
CA TYR A 649 3.37 -22.31 -6.08
C TYR A 649 3.85 -23.75 -6.06
N VAL A 650 4.39 -24.26 -7.17
CA VAL A 650 4.65 -25.70 -7.32
C VAL A 650 5.75 -26.20 -6.38
N ASP A 651 6.84 -25.43 -6.22
CA ASP A 651 7.93 -25.77 -5.29
C ASP A 651 7.66 -25.31 -3.85
N ALA A 652 6.87 -24.24 -3.66
CA ALA A 652 6.60 -23.68 -2.33
C ALA A 652 5.48 -24.41 -1.57
N LEU A 653 4.41 -24.83 -2.24
CA LEU A 653 3.27 -25.50 -1.59
C LEU A 653 3.65 -26.79 -0.85
N PRO A 654 4.50 -27.68 -1.39
CA PRO A 654 4.97 -28.86 -0.64
C PRO A 654 5.68 -28.53 0.66
N GLN A 655 6.36 -27.39 0.73
CA GLN A 655 7.08 -26.91 1.92
C GLN A 655 6.11 -26.29 2.95
N ALA A 656 4.96 -25.79 2.49
CA ALA A 656 3.92 -25.21 3.35
C ALA A 656 2.99 -26.26 3.96
N VAL A 657 3.12 -27.55 3.60
CA VAL A 657 2.32 -28.61 4.19
C VAL A 657 2.69 -28.78 5.65
N PHE A 658 1.71 -28.62 6.54
CA PHE A 658 1.87 -28.83 7.97
C PHE A 658 1.86 -30.32 8.28
N PRO A 659 2.98 -30.93 8.73
CA PRO A 659 3.11 -32.39 8.84
C PRO A 659 2.06 -33.06 9.72
N PRO A 660 1.62 -32.49 10.86
CA PRO A 660 0.63 -33.15 11.73
C PRO A 660 -0.74 -33.34 11.06
N THR A 661 -1.11 -32.48 10.10
CA THR A 661 -2.40 -32.55 9.39
C THR A 661 -2.27 -33.06 7.95
N GLY A 662 -1.07 -32.98 7.36
CA GLY A 662 -0.83 -33.24 5.94
C GLY A 662 -1.44 -32.18 5.03
N ARG A 663 -1.80 -31.00 5.55
CA ARG A 663 -2.55 -29.95 4.86
C ARG A 663 -1.78 -28.64 4.80
N VAL A 664 -2.13 -27.80 3.87
CA VAL A 664 -1.68 -26.40 3.79
C VAL A 664 -2.73 -25.54 4.49
N HIS A 665 -2.29 -24.77 5.47
CA HIS A 665 -3.11 -23.82 6.25
C HIS A 665 -2.71 -22.42 5.89
N THR A 666 -3.61 -21.66 5.30
CA THR A 666 -3.44 -20.22 5.05
C THR A 666 -3.98 -19.40 6.22
N THR A 667 -3.54 -18.17 6.35
CA THR A 667 -4.11 -17.20 7.30
C THR A 667 -4.90 -16.14 6.54
N PHE A 668 -6.15 -15.88 6.91
CA PHE A 668 -6.97 -14.81 6.35
C PHE A 668 -6.85 -13.52 7.16
N LEU A 669 -6.56 -12.43 6.47
CA LEU A 669 -6.47 -11.10 7.05
C LEU A 669 -7.74 -10.31 6.74
N GLN A 670 -8.51 -9.93 7.78
CA GLN A 670 -9.76 -9.17 7.62
C GLN A 670 -9.52 -7.67 7.40
N LEU A 671 -8.40 -7.13 7.90
CA LEU A 671 -8.13 -5.69 8.01
C LEU A 671 -7.15 -5.15 6.96
N LEU A 672 -6.59 -6.02 6.11
CA LEU A 672 -5.54 -5.60 5.18
C LEU A 672 -6.07 -4.75 4.02
N THR A 673 -7.28 -5.05 3.54
CA THR A 673 -7.84 -4.39 2.37
C THR A 673 -8.84 -3.31 2.76
N SER A 674 -8.71 -2.15 2.14
CA SER A 674 -9.62 -1.02 2.39
C SER A 674 -11.02 -1.20 1.78
N THR A 675 -11.25 -2.26 1.01
CA THR A 675 -12.56 -2.62 0.45
C THR A 675 -13.34 -3.61 1.32
N GLY A 676 -12.73 -4.13 2.40
CA GLY A 676 -13.32 -5.18 3.23
C GLY A 676 -13.13 -6.61 2.68
N ARG A 677 -12.47 -6.79 1.54
CA ARG A 677 -12.11 -8.13 1.05
C ARG A 677 -11.13 -8.82 2.00
N LEU A 678 -11.25 -10.14 2.13
CA LEU A 678 -10.25 -10.96 2.80
C LEU A 678 -8.97 -11.03 1.98
N SER A 679 -7.84 -11.14 2.65
CA SER A 679 -6.55 -11.41 2.02
C SER A 679 -5.95 -12.67 2.62
N SER A 680 -5.50 -13.59 1.78
CA SER A 680 -4.84 -14.84 2.19
C SER A 680 -3.32 -14.65 2.25
N ASN A 681 -2.69 -15.17 3.30
CA ASN A 681 -1.24 -15.06 3.53
C ASN A 681 -0.68 -16.36 4.11
N ASN A 682 0.60 -16.62 3.91
CA ASN A 682 1.40 -17.71 4.47
C ASN A 682 0.81 -19.14 4.33
N PRO A 683 0.55 -19.65 3.10
CA PRO A 683 0.75 -19.07 1.79
C PRO A 683 -0.47 -18.31 1.26
N ASN A 684 -0.27 -17.41 0.29
CA ASN A 684 -1.40 -16.77 -0.40
C ASN A 684 -2.03 -17.74 -1.42
N LEU A 685 -3.14 -18.35 -1.06
CA LEU A 685 -3.89 -19.27 -1.92
C LEU A 685 -4.89 -18.57 -2.86
N GLN A 686 -5.21 -17.29 -2.59
CA GLN A 686 -6.12 -16.51 -3.46
C GLN A 686 -5.49 -16.11 -4.79
N ASN A 687 -4.16 -16.19 -4.90
CA ASN A 687 -3.43 -15.80 -6.11
C ASN A 687 -3.05 -16.98 -7.01
N ILE A 688 -3.56 -18.19 -6.75
CA ILE A 688 -3.34 -19.36 -7.62
C ILE A 688 -3.98 -19.07 -8.97
N PRO A 689 -3.20 -19.07 -10.08
CA PRO A 689 -3.68 -18.62 -11.38
C PRO A 689 -4.81 -19.50 -11.94
N ILE A 690 -5.78 -18.85 -12.59
CA ILE A 690 -6.90 -19.51 -13.27
C ILE A 690 -6.98 -19.16 -14.76
N ARG A 691 -6.31 -18.09 -15.19
CA ARG A 691 -6.46 -17.56 -16.56
C ARG A 691 -5.70 -18.38 -17.59
N THR A 692 -4.57 -18.93 -17.22
CA THR A 692 -3.73 -19.71 -18.15
C THR A 692 -3.97 -21.21 -17.95
N PRO A 693 -3.86 -22.02 -19.02
CA PRO A 693 -4.00 -23.47 -18.91
C PRO A 693 -3.05 -24.09 -17.89
N MET A 694 -1.79 -23.63 -17.89
CA MET A 694 -0.75 -24.13 -16.98
C MET A 694 -1.03 -23.74 -15.53
N GLY A 695 -1.50 -22.52 -15.30
CA GLY A 695 -1.90 -22.06 -13.96
C GLY A 695 -3.06 -22.84 -13.39
N ARG A 696 -4.05 -23.18 -14.24
CA ARG A 696 -5.22 -24.01 -13.87
C ARG A 696 -4.83 -25.41 -13.41
N GLU A 697 -3.84 -26.01 -14.02
CA GLU A 697 -3.38 -27.36 -13.65
C GLU A 697 -2.88 -27.46 -12.19
N ILE A 698 -2.40 -26.34 -11.60
CA ILE A 698 -2.01 -26.31 -10.18
C ILE A 698 -3.21 -26.66 -9.30
N ARG A 699 -4.42 -26.26 -9.66
CA ARG A 699 -5.66 -26.55 -8.91
C ARG A 699 -5.97 -28.05 -8.83
N ARG A 700 -5.45 -28.86 -9.77
CA ARG A 700 -5.56 -30.31 -9.74
C ARG A 700 -4.87 -30.94 -8.52
N ALA A 701 -3.84 -30.29 -7.98
CA ALA A 701 -3.13 -30.77 -6.80
C ALA A 701 -3.90 -30.55 -5.49
N PHE A 702 -4.97 -29.77 -5.50
CA PHE A 702 -5.81 -29.56 -4.31
C PHE A 702 -6.98 -30.54 -4.35
N ILE A 703 -6.91 -31.54 -3.47
CA ILE A 703 -7.76 -32.71 -3.46
C ILE A 703 -8.58 -32.84 -2.19
N ALA A 704 -9.59 -33.66 -2.19
CA ALA A 704 -10.32 -34.09 -1.00
C ALA A 704 -9.77 -35.43 -0.47
N PRO A 705 -9.95 -35.75 0.83
CA PRO A 705 -9.59 -37.07 1.37
C PRO A 705 -10.51 -38.16 0.84
N PRO A 706 -10.12 -39.46 0.97
CA PRO A 706 -10.97 -40.57 0.53
C PRO A 706 -12.38 -40.51 1.14
N GLY A 707 -13.40 -40.69 0.31
CA GLY A 707 -14.81 -40.62 0.72
C GLY A 707 -15.38 -39.18 0.70
N TYR A 708 -14.58 -38.19 0.29
CA TYR A 708 -15.00 -36.80 0.13
C TYR A 708 -14.74 -36.32 -1.30
N GLU A 709 -15.43 -35.28 -1.69
CA GLU A 709 -15.18 -34.52 -2.92
C GLU A 709 -14.97 -33.06 -2.60
N VAL A 710 -14.27 -32.37 -3.51
CA VAL A 710 -14.18 -30.89 -3.49
C VAL A 710 -15.48 -30.36 -4.08
N PHE A 711 -16.09 -29.39 -3.42
CA PHE A 711 -17.23 -28.64 -3.89
C PHE A 711 -16.86 -27.18 -4.00
N SER A 712 -17.05 -26.59 -5.17
CA SER A 712 -16.85 -25.16 -5.42
C SER A 712 -18.17 -24.48 -5.67
N ALA A 713 -18.35 -23.27 -5.13
CA ALA A 713 -19.50 -22.40 -5.40
C ALA A 713 -19.00 -20.97 -5.60
N ASP A 714 -19.28 -20.38 -6.78
CA ASP A 714 -18.79 -19.06 -7.21
C ASP A 714 -19.95 -18.14 -7.62
N TYR A 715 -19.87 -16.88 -7.20
CA TYR A 715 -20.83 -15.85 -7.62
C TYR A 715 -20.63 -15.47 -9.09
N SER A 716 -21.66 -15.62 -9.89
CA SER A 716 -21.63 -15.26 -11.30
C SER A 716 -21.75 -13.74 -11.49
N GLN A 717 -20.65 -13.08 -11.89
CA GLN A 717 -20.59 -11.66 -12.27
C GLN A 717 -21.12 -10.69 -11.19
N ILE A 718 -20.84 -10.96 -9.93
CA ILE A 718 -21.49 -10.27 -8.80
C ILE A 718 -21.28 -8.76 -8.80
N GLU A 719 -20.09 -8.25 -9.16
CA GLU A 719 -19.83 -6.81 -9.21
C GLU A 719 -20.72 -6.09 -10.25
N LEU A 720 -20.98 -6.71 -11.41
CA LEU A 720 -21.89 -6.16 -12.41
C LEU A 720 -23.35 -6.20 -11.96
N ARG A 721 -23.76 -7.24 -11.21
CA ARG A 721 -25.09 -7.33 -10.61
C ARG A 721 -25.30 -6.28 -9.53
N ILE A 722 -24.29 -6.03 -8.69
CA ILE A 722 -24.31 -4.96 -7.70
C ILE A 722 -24.39 -3.58 -8.38
N MET A 723 -23.63 -3.37 -9.46
CA MET A 723 -23.74 -2.14 -10.25
C MET A 723 -25.15 -1.96 -10.82
N ALA A 724 -25.79 -3.02 -11.34
CA ALA A 724 -27.16 -2.97 -11.85
C ALA A 724 -28.17 -2.62 -10.76
N ALA A 725 -27.98 -3.15 -9.54
CA ALA A 725 -28.84 -2.85 -8.41
C ALA A 725 -28.67 -1.42 -7.94
N LEU A 726 -27.42 -0.95 -7.74
CA LEU A 726 -27.10 0.39 -7.25
C LEU A 726 -27.47 1.49 -8.26
N SER A 727 -27.20 1.27 -9.55
CA SER A 727 -27.50 2.26 -10.58
C SER A 727 -28.97 2.32 -10.97
N GLY A 728 -29.74 1.25 -10.71
CA GLY A 728 -31.12 1.12 -11.15
C GLY A 728 -31.26 1.13 -12.69
N ASP A 729 -30.19 0.93 -13.45
CA ASP A 729 -30.21 0.98 -14.90
C ASP A 729 -31.10 -0.12 -15.47
N ALA A 730 -32.18 0.30 -16.17
CA ALA A 730 -33.22 -0.58 -16.67
C ALA A 730 -32.66 -1.61 -17.68
N ALA A 731 -31.78 -1.17 -18.58
CA ALA A 731 -31.22 -2.02 -19.63
C ALA A 731 -30.28 -3.09 -19.06
N LEU A 732 -29.49 -2.73 -18.04
CA LEU A 732 -28.59 -3.65 -17.37
C LEU A 732 -29.37 -4.66 -16.50
N ARG A 733 -30.39 -4.20 -15.77
CA ARG A 733 -31.30 -5.06 -14.99
C ARG A 733 -32.04 -6.05 -15.89
N GLU A 734 -32.60 -5.59 -17.02
CA GLU A 734 -33.28 -6.43 -18.01
C GLU A 734 -32.37 -7.56 -18.53
N ALA A 735 -31.11 -7.24 -18.85
CA ALA A 735 -30.13 -8.24 -19.30
C ALA A 735 -29.93 -9.36 -18.24
N PHE A 736 -29.87 -9.02 -16.96
CA PHE A 736 -29.73 -10.01 -15.89
C PHE A 736 -31.02 -10.79 -15.61
N ILE A 737 -32.19 -10.14 -15.66
CA ILE A 737 -33.48 -10.79 -15.46
C ILE A 737 -33.75 -11.79 -16.62
N GLY A 738 -33.42 -11.38 -17.84
CA GLY A 738 -33.58 -12.23 -19.04
C GLY A 738 -32.57 -13.37 -19.14
N GLY A 739 -31.62 -13.49 -18.21
CA GLY A 739 -30.58 -14.53 -18.25
C GLY A 739 -29.61 -14.39 -19.44
N HIS A 740 -29.52 -13.20 -20.04
CA HIS A 740 -28.60 -12.94 -21.16
C HIS A 740 -27.17 -12.79 -20.72
N ASP A 741 -26.23 -13.18 -21.58
CA ASP A 741 -24.82 -12.83 -21.40
C ASP A 741 -24.67 -11.30 -21.42
N VAL A 742 -24.41 -10.70 -20.25
CA VAL A 742 -24.33 -9.24 -20.10
C VAL A 742 -23.25 -8.62 -20.99
N HIS A 743 -22.14 -9.34 -21.27
CA HIS A 743 -21.09 -8.84 -22.14
C HIS A 743 -21.52 -8.86 -23.61
N ALA A 744 -22.29 -9.88 -24.01
CA ALA A 744 -22.90 -9.94 -25.35
C ALA A 744 -24.00 -8.87 -25.48
N ALA A 745 -24.86 -8.72 -24.48
CA ALA A 745 -25.88 -7.67 -24.45
C ALA A 745 -25.25 -6.26 -24.54
N THR A 746 -24.17 -6.01 -23.82
CA THR A 746 -23.41 -4.75 -23.91
C THR A 746 -22.80 -4.58 -25.31
N ALA A 747 -22.18 -5.62 -25.86
CA ALA A 747 -21.60 -5.56 -27.20
C ALA A 747 -22.67 -5.22 -28.25
N SER A 748 -23.81 -5.92 -28.22
CA SER A 748 -24.92 -5.67 -29.10
C SER A 748 -25.38 -4.21 -29.08
N ARG A 749 -25.58 -3.66 -27.88
CA ARG A 749 -26.01 -2.28 -27.68
C ARG A 749 -24.96 -1.24 -28.11
N VAL A 750 -23.70 -1.44 -27.72
CA VAL A 750 -22.61 -0.48 -27.99
C VAL A 750 -22.22 -0.45 -29.48
N TYR A 751 -22.22 -1.61 -30.12
CA TYR A 751 -21.91 -1.70 -31.56
C TYR A 751 -23.13 -1.61 -32.47
N GLY A 752 -24.36 -1.72 -31.93
CA GLY A 752 -25.60 -1.69 -32.72
C GLY A 752 -25.79 -2.94 -33.57
N VAL A 753 -25.24 -4.08 -33.16
CA VAL A 753 -25.27 -5.38 -33.89
C VAL A 753 -26.15 -6.37 -33.13
N PRO A 754 -27.03 -7.13 -33.79
CA PRO A 754 -27.80 -8.20 -33.14
C PRO A 754 -26.92 -9.22 -32.41
N MET A 755 -27.45 -9.81 -31.32
CA MET A 755 -26.66 -10.72 -30.46
C MET A 755 -26.12 -11.96 -31.18
N ASP A 756 -26.85 -12.46 -32.17
CA ASP A 756 -26.50 -13.61 -33.01
C ASP A 756 -25.44 -13.29 -34.07
N GLU A 757 -25.22 -12.04 -34.37
CA GLU A 757 -24.20 -11.55 -35.34
C GLU A 757 -22.93 -11.02 -34.64
N LEU A 758 -22.83 -11.14 -33.33
CA LEU A 758 -21.67 -10.61 -32.57
C LEU A 758 -20.40 -11.41 -32.82
N LEU A 759 -19.33 -10.70 -33.16
CA LEU A 759 -18.00 -11.28 -33.24
C LEU A 759 -17.44 -11.53 -31.83
N PRO A 760 -16.67 -12.60 -31.61
CA PRO A 760 -16.02 -12.86 -30.30
C PRO A 760 -15.20 -11.70 -29.75
N GLU A 761 -14.59 -10.90 -30.66
CA GLU A 761 -13.82 -9.72 -30.30
C GLU A 761 -14.68 -8.59 -29.73
N MET A 762 -15.89 -8.40 -30.29
CA MET A 762 -16.83 -7.39 -29.79
C MET A 762 -17.26 -7.71 -28.35
N ARG A 763 -17.57 -8.99 -28.08
CA ARG A 763 -17.90 -9.46 -26.74
C ARG A 763 -16.71 -9.30 -25.78
N ARG A 764 -15.48 -9.61 -26.24
CA ARG A 764 -14.26 -9.42 -25.44
C ARG A 764 -14.03 -7.95 -25.10
N THR A 765 -14.19 -7.06 -26.08
CA THR A 765 -14.10 -5.60 -25.90
C THR A 765 -15.17 -5.11 -24.91
N ALA A 766 -16.42 -5.53 -25.06
CA ALA A 766 -17.51 -5.17 -24.15
C ALA A 766 -17.23 -5.66 -22.73
N LYS A 767 -16.65 -6.86 -22.54
CA LYS A 767 -16.20 -7.34 -21.23
C LYS A 767 -15.17 -6.40 -20.61
N MET A 768 -14.17 -5.94 -21.38
CA MET A 768 -13.18 -4.98 -20.88
C MET A 768 -13.77 -3.60 -20.59
N VAL A 769 -14.76 -3.17 -21.37
CA VAL A 769 -15.48 -1.91 -21.15
C VAL A 769 -16.33 -2.00 -19.87
N ASN A 770 -17.12 -3.06 -19.70
CA ASN A 770 -17.97 -3.29 -18.52
C ASN A 770 -17.14 -3.22 -17.22
N PHE A 771 -16.08 -4.01 -17.12
CA PHE A 771 -15.22 -3.98 -15.94
C PHE A 771 -14.42 -2.66 -15.84
N GLY A 772 -13.93 -2.14 -16.96
CA GLY A 772 -13.22 -0.89 -17.00
C GLY A 772 -14.03 0.28 -16.42
N ILE A 773 -15.31 0.37 -16.79
CA ILE A 773 -16.21 1.43 -16.30
C ILE A 773 -16.46 1.32 -14.80
N ILE A 774 -16.71 0.10 -14.29
CA ILE A 774 -16.83 -0.14 -12.83
C ILE A 774 -15.60 0.38 -12.07
N TYR A 775 -14.40 0.23 -12.68
CA TYR A 775 -13.14 0.68 -12.08
C TYR A 775 -12.77 2.12 -12.45
N GLY A 776 -13.67 2.88 -13.09
CA GLY A 776 -13.46 4.27 -13.45
C GLY A 776 -12.36 4.48 -14.50
N ILE A 777 -12.28 3.61 -15.52
CA ILE A 777 -11.25 3.66 -16.55
C ILE A 777 -11.39 4.95 -17.38
N SER A 778 -10.27 5.61 -17.66
CA SER A 778 -10.22 6.73 -18.58
C SER A 778 -10.12 6.27 -20.04
N ALA A 779 -10.47 7.16 -20.98
CA ALA A 779 -10.30 6.89 -22.42
C ALA A 779 -8.84 6.56 -22.78
N PHE A 780 -7.87 7.13 -22.07
CA PHE A 780 -6.45 6.80 -22.22
C PHE A 780 -6.16 5.37 -21.76
N GLY A 781 -6.61 4.98 -20.57
CA GLY A 781 -6.41 3.63 -20.03
C GLY A 781 -7.11 2.54 -20.86
N LEU A 782 -8.32 2.84 -21.39
CA LEU A 782 -9.04 1.92 -22.27
C LEU A 782 -8.33 1.76 -23.63
N ALA A 783 -7.87 2.86 -24.21
CA ALA A 783 -7.11 2.86 -25.46
C ALA A 783 -5.85 1.99 -25.36
N GLN A 784 -5.12 2.13 -24.26
CA GLN A 784 -3.91 1.34 -23.99
C GLN A 784 -4.22 -0.17 -23.85
N ARG A 785 -5.28 -0.53 -23.12
CA ARG A 785 -5.67 -1.94 -22.90
C ARG A 785 -6.20 -2.62 -24.17
N LEU A 786 -6.88 -1.87 -25.03
CA LEU A 786 -7.45 -2.40 -26.28
C LEU A 786 -6.51 -2.28 -27.49
N GLY A 787 -5.40 -1.53 -27.36
CA GLY A 787 -4.51 -1.24 -28.49
C GLY A 787 -5.15 -0.37 -29.59
N ILE A 788 -6.12 0.51 -29.23
CA ILE A 788 -6.88 1.36 -30.15
C ILE A 788 -6.57 2.85 -29.96
N PRO A 789 -6.87 3.71 -30.97
CA PRO A 789 -6.74 5.14 -30.80
C PRO A 789 -7.59 5.69 -29.66
N ARG A 790 -7.07 6.70 -28.92
CA ARG A 790 -7.74 7.33 -27.77
C ARG A 790 -9.15 7.84 -28.11
N GLU A 791 -9.34 8.37 -29.31
CA GLU A 791 -10.63 8.88 -29.78
C GLU A 791 -11.67 7.76 -29.89
N GLN A 792 -11.27 6.62 -30.43
CA GLN A 792 -12.12 5.42 -30.49
C GLN A 792 -12.49 4.90 -29.12
N ALA A 793 -11.52 4.88 -28.17
CA ALA A 793 -11.80 4.50 -26.78
C ALA A 793 -12.78 5.48 -26.12
N ARG A 794 -12.67 6.79 -26.41
CA ARG A 794 -13.61 7.80 -25.93
C ARG A 794 -15.01 7.53 -26.44
N SER A 795 -15.16 7.32 -27.75
CA SER A 795 -16.46 7.02 -28.40
C SER A 795 -17.10 5.74 -27.81
N LEU A 796 -16.30 4.71 -27.51
CA LEU A 796 -16.81 3.50 -26.84
C LEU A 796 -17.37 3.79 -25.45
N ILE A 797 -16.69 4.60 -24.65
CA ILE A 797 -17.16 5.01 -23.31
C ILE A 797 -18.42 5.88 -23.42
N GLU A 798 -18.47 6.82 -24.34
CA GLU A 798 -19.63 7.70 -24.57
C GLU A 798 -20.85 6.87 -25.02
N ASN A 799 -20.67 5.97 -25.98
CA ASN A 799 -21.73 5.05 -26.43
C ASN A 799 -22.22 4.17 -25.27
N TYR A 800 -21.31 3.66 -24.46
CA TYR A 800 -21.69 2.85 -23.28
C TYR A 800 -22.62 3.65 -22.35
N PHE A 801 -22.27 4.89 -22.00
CA PHE A 801 -23.10 5.71 -21.11
C PHE A 801 -24.41 6.18 -21.76
N GLN A 802 -24.48 6.26 -23.10
CA GLN A 802 -25.73 6.50 -23.81
C GLN A 802 -26.68 5.29 -23.72
N GLN A 803 -26.11 4.06 -23.76
CA GLN A 803 -26.89 2.83 -23.61
C GLN A 803 -27.27 2.50 -22.16
N TYR A 804 -26.45 2.95 -21.19
CA TYR A 804 -26.62 2.71 -19.76
C TYR A 804 -26.59 4.04 -18.96
N PRO A 805 -27.59 4.92 -19.16
CA PRO A 805 -27.60 6.25 -18.53
C PRO A 805 -27.70 6.20 -17.01
N GLY A 806 -28.34 5.15 -16.46
CA GLY A 806 -28.45 4.94 -15.01
C GLY A 806 -27.09 4.77 -14.35
N ILE A 807 -26.15 4.09 -15.00
CA ILE A 807 -24.79 3.92 -14.48
C ILE A 807 -24.09 5.28 -14.37
N LYS A 808 -24.18 6.14 -15.41
CA LYS A 808 -23.58 7.48 -15.39
C LYS A 808 -24.15 8.32 -14.27
N THR A 809 -25.49 8.31 -14.12
CA THR A 809 -26.19 9.05 -13.06
C THR A 809 -25.73 8.58 -11.68
N TYR A 810 -25.63 7.28 -11.45
CA TYR A 810 -25.15 6.70 -10.20
C TYR A 810 -23.70 7.13 -9.89
N MET A 811 -22.80 7.04 -10.87
CA MET A 811 -21.41 7.43 -10.68
C MET A 811 -21.27 8.91 -10.31
N ASP A 812 -21.98 9.80 -11.01
CA ASP A 812 -21.95 11.24 -10.74
C ASP A 812 -22.55 11.56 -9.36
N ALA A 813 -23.65 10.91 -8.99
CA ALA A 813 -24.27 11.06 -7.67
C ALA A 813 -23.36 10.55 -6.55
N THR A 814 -22.66 9.42 -6.75
CA THR A 814 -21.73 8.85 -5.79
C THR A 814 -20.55 9.79 -5.54
N ILE A 815 -19.95 10.35 -6.59
CA ILE A 815 -18.89 11.35 -6.46
C ILE A 815 -19.38 12.61 -5.75
N ALA A 816 -20.56 13.13 -6.13
CA ALA A 816 -21.13 14.31 -5.50
C ALA A 816 -21.44 14.08 -4.00
N GLY A 817 -22.00 12.90 -3.66
CA GLY A 817 -22.24 12.49 -2.27
C GLY A 817 -20.93 12.38 -1.49
N ALA A 818 -19.92 11.73 -2.05
CA ALA A 818 -18.62 11.59 -1.42
C ALA A 818 -17.93 12.94 -1.13
N ARG A 819 -18.13 13.95 -2.01
CA ARG A 819 -17.63 15.33 -1.76
C ARG A 819 -18.33 16.01 -0.60
N GLN A 820 -19.58 15.67 -0.32
CA GLN A 820 -20.35 16.25 0.79
C GLN A 820 -20.06 15.55 2.11
N THR A 821 -19.97 14.21 2.10
CA THR A 821 -19.84 13.38 3.32
C THR A 821 -18.40 13.07 3.70
N GLY A 822 -17.45 13.11 2.74
CA GLY A 822 -16.07 12.67 2.91
C GLY A 822 -15.88 11.16 2.81
N PHE A 823 -16.93 10.37 2.57
CA PHE A 823 -16.88 8.91 2.50
C PHE A 823 -17.89 8.33 1.50
N VAL A 824 -17.75 7.06 1.19
CA VAL A 824 -18.74 6.22 0.51
C VAL A 824 -19.04 4.99 1.34
N GLU A 825 -20.21 4.37 1.09
CA GLU A 825 -20.70 3.21 1.85
C GLU A 825 -21.02 2.03 0.92
N THR A 826 -20.86 0.82 1.46
CA THR A 826 -21.38 -0.41 0.86
C THR A 826 -22.90 -0.53 1.12
N LEU A 827 -23.55 -1.51 0.50
CA LEU A 827 -24.95 -1.86 0.78
C LEU A 827 -25.22 -2.27 2.25
N CYS A 828 -24.17 -2.67 2.96
CA CYS A 828 -24.25 -3.01 4.38
C CYS A 828 -23.89 -1.85 5.31
N GLY A 829 -23.47 -0.68 4.77
CA GLY A 829 -23.08 0.49 5.56
C GLY A 829 -21.61 0.54 5.94
N ARG A 830 -20.75 -0.34 5.39
CA ARG A 830 -19.29 -0.24 5.58
C ARG A 830 -18.79 1.05 4.95
N ARG A 831 -18.02 1.85 5.68
CA ARG A 831 -17.51 3.15 5.22
C ARG A 831 -16.11 3.06 4.69
N ARG A 832 -15.83 3.86 3.64
CA ARG A 832 -14.50 4.21 3.21
C ARG A 832 -14.35 5.71 3.09
N TYR A 833 -13.47 6.28 3.89
CA TYR A 833 -13.18 7.71 3.87
C TYR A 833 -12.33 8.08 2.66
N LEU A 834 -12.63 9.24 2.06
CA LEU A 834 -12.01 9.75 0.82
C LEU A 834 -11.50 11.17 1.06
N ARG A 835 -10.40 11.28 1.77
CA ARG A 835 -9.82 12.58 2.18
C ARG A 835 -9.48 13.46 0.98
N ASP A 836 -9.07 12.84 -0.13
CA ASP A 836 -8.61 13.51 -1.35
C ASP A 836 -9.73 13.82 -2.37
N ILE A 837 -11.01 13.58 -2.04
CA ILE A 837 -12.12 13.72 -2.99
C ILE A 837 -12.36 15.18 -3.41
N GLY A 838 -11.97 16.14 -2.58
CA GLY A 838 -12.03 17.58 -2.83
C GLY A 838 -10.72 18.21 -3.32
N SER A 839 -9.66 17.40 -3.53
CA SER A 839 -8.32 17.91 -3.84
C SER A 839 -8.31 18.81 -5.08
N ALA A 840 -7.62 19.94 -5.01
CA ALA A 840 -7.38 20.83 -6.12
C ALA A 840 -6.52 20.16 -7.21
N ASN A 841 -5.62 19.24 -6.80
CA ASN A 841 -4.81 18.45 -7.73
C ASN A 841 -5.66 17.43 -8.49
N GLN A 842 -5.81 17.62 -9.80
CA GLN A 842 -6.66 16.76 -10.65
C GLN A 842 -6.26 15.28 -10.60
N THR A 843 -4.99 14.96 -10.54
CA THR A 843 -4.53 13.55 -10.52
C THR A 843 -4.93 12.85 -9.23
N VAL A 844 -4.74 13.53 -8.10
CA VAL A 844 -5.13 13.06 -6.76
C VAL A 844 -6.65 12.93 -6.67
N ARG A 845 -7.38 13.97 -7.06
CA ARG A 845 -8.85 13.98 -7.09
C ARG A 845 -9.42 12.86 -7.97
N SER A 846 -8.90 12.68 -9.19
CA SER A 846 -9.38 11.62 -10.09
C SER A 846 -9.11 10.21 -9.54
N ALA A 847 -8.04 10.02 -8.76
CA ALA A 847 -7.81 8.75 -8.06
C ALA A 847 -8.86 8.52 -6.96
N ALA A 848 -9.18 9.56 -6.17
CA ALA A 848 -10.23 9.50 -5.15
C ALA A 848 -11.62 9.27 -5.75
N GLU A 849 -11.96 9.92 -6.88
CA GLU A 849 -13.21 9.71 -7.62
C GLU A 849 -13.36 8.26 -8.11
N ARG A 850 -12.29 7.66 -8.65
CA ARG A 850 -12.29 6.23 -9.01
C ARG A 850 -12.52 5.33 -7.79
N THR A 851 -11.89 5.66 -6.68
CA THR A 851 -12.07 4.94 -5.42
C THR A 851 -13.52 5.06 -4.92
N ALA A 852 -14.13 6.25 -5.06
CA ALA A 852 -15.53 6.49 -4.70
C ALA A 852 -16.49 5.59 -5.48
N ILE A 853 -16.30 5.44 -6.78
CA ILE A 853 -17.14 4.61 -7.65
C ILE A 853 -16.96 3.11 -7.32
N ASN A 854 -15.73 2.69 -7.13
CA ASN A 854 -15.39 1.28 -7.02
C ASN A 854 -15.73 0.68 -5.64
N THR A 855 -15.53 1.44 -4.56
CA THR A 855 -15.68 0.93 -3.19
C THR A 855 -17.07 0.41 -2.86
N PRO A 856 -18.19 1.08 -3.19
CA PRO A 856 -19.52 0.54 -2.91
C PRO A 856 -19.77 -0.81 -3.58
N ILE A 857 -19.22 -1.03 -4.76
CA ILE A 857 -19.41 -2.26 -5.53
C ILE A 857 -18.57 -3.40 -4.97
N GLN A 858 -17.25 -3.21 -4.91
CA GLN A 858 -16.34 -4.24 -4.40
C GLN A 858 -16.56 -4.54 -2.92
N GLY A 859 -16.84 -3.50 -2.12
CA GLY A 859 -17.11 -3.68 -0.71
C GLY A 859 -18.42 -4.43 -0.46
N SER A 860 -19.48 -4.16 -1.23
CA SER A 860 -20.74 -4.91 -1.13
C SER A 860 -20.58 -6.37 -1.55
N ALA A 861 -19.76 -6.66 -2.55
CA ALA A 861 -19.42 -8.05 -2.92
C ALA A 861 -18.65 -8.74 -1.78
N ALA A 862 -17.71 -8.04 -1.14
CA ALA A 862 -16.99 -8.56 0.02
C ALA A 862 -17.90 -8.80 1.23
N ASP A 863 -18.82 -7.89 1.52
CA ASP A 863 -19.82 -8.06 2.59
C ASP A 863 -20.74 -9.24 2.31
N MET A 864 -21.18 -9.40 1.05
CA MET A 864 -22.05 -10.49 0.61
C MET A 864 -21.42 -11.86 0.84
N ILE A 865 -20.17 -12.08 0.41
CA ILE A 865 -19.51 -13.37 0.58
C ILE A 865 -19.22 -13.67 2.06
N LYS A 866 -18.89 -12.66 2.87
CA LYS A 866 -18.71 -12.81 4.32
C LYS A 866 -20.00 -13.22 5.03
N LEU A 867 -21.11 -12.60 4.68
CA LEU A 867 -22.45 -12.98 5.16
C LEU A 867 -22.79 -14.42 4.75
N ALA A 868 -22.49 -14.81 3.51
CA ALA A 868 -22.68 -16.18 3.05
C ALA A 868 -21.86 -17.17 3.89
N MET A 869 -20.57 -16.89 4.13
CA MET A 869 -19.69 -17.72 4.95
C MET A 869 -20.28 -17.95 6.36
N VAL A 870 -20.73 -16.87 7.01
CA VAL A 870 -21.33 -16.95 8.35
C VAL A 870 -22.59 -17.79 8.35
N ARG A 871 -23.49 -17.61 7.38
CA ARG A 871 -24.75 -18.37 7.26
C ARG A 871 -24.51 -19.85 6.97
N ILE A 872 -23.58 -20.15 6.08
CA ILE A 872 -23.21 -21.53 5.74
C ILE A 872 -22.67 -22.24 6.97
N GLU A 873 -21.68 -21.67 7.64
CA GLU A 873 -21.06 -22.28 8.82
C GLU A 873 -22.10 -22.51 9.94
N THR A 874 -22.97 -21.53 10.18
CA THR A 874 -24.06 -21.66 11.16
C THR A 874 -24.98 -22.82 10.79
N SER A 875 -25.31 -22.97 9.50
CA SER A 875 -26.19 -24.03 9.01
C SER A 875 -25.53 -25.42 9.07
N LEU A 876 -24.23 -25.50 8.75
CA LEU A 876 -23.46 -26.75 8.86
C LEU A 876 -23.43 -27.26 10.30
N ARG A 877 -23.13 -26.38 11.24
CA ARG A 877 -23.11 -26.71 12.68
C ARG A 877 -24.50 -27.11 13.20
N ALA A 878 -25.54 -26.33 12.87
CA ALA A 878 -26.90 -26.61 13.34
C ALA A 878 -27.43 -27.96 12.85
N ARG A 879 -27.01 -28.42 11.65
CA ARG A 879 -27.40 -29.71 11.07
C ARG A 879 -26.43 -30.84 11.39
N GLY A 880 -25.31 -30.59 12.08
CA GLY A 880 -24.29 -31.56 12.42
C GLY A 880 -23.63 -32.20 11.20
N LEU A 881 -23.49 -31.43 10.10
CA LEU A 881 -22.87 -31.92 8.87
C LEU A 881 -21.34 -32.00 9.03
N ARG A 882 -20.72 -32.98 8.37
CA ARG A 882 -19.27 -33.17 8.32
C ARG A 882 -18.60 -32.40 7.20
N SER A 883 -19.38 -31.86 6.26
CA SER A 883 -18.95 -30.94 5.24
C SER A 883 -18.34 -29.70 5.88
N ARG A 884 -17.23 -29.19 5.35
CA ARG A 884 -16.56 -28.03 5.90
C ARG A 884 -16.04 -27.10 4.80
N MET A 885 -16.11 -25.80 5.06
CA MET A 885 -15.47 -24.80 4.22
C MET A 885 -13.96 -24.85 4.45
N ILE A 886 -13.17 -24.85 3.38
CA ILE A 886 -11.70 -25.00 3.43
C ILE A 886 -10.94 -23.85 2.80
N LEU A 887 -11.61 -23.03 1.98
CA LEU A 887 -10.98 -21.89 1.31
C LEU A 887 -12.02 -20.87 0.83
N GLN A 888 -11.65 -19.60 0.81
CA GLN A 888 -12.33 -18.52 0.13
C GLN A 888 -11.36 -17.86 -0.86
N VAL A 889 -11.74 -17.71 -2.13
CA VAL A 889 -10.93 -17.10 -3.20
C VAL A 889 -11.79 -16.16 -4.01
N HIS A 890 -11.52 -14.85 -3.94
CA HIS A 890 -12.32 -13.81 -4.62
C HIS A 890 -13.82 -13.92 -4.30
N ASP A 891 -14.63 -14.39 -5.24
CA ASP A 891 -16.07 -14.56 -5.13
C ASP A 891 -16.47 -16.04 -4.99
N GLU A 892 -15.50 -16.95 -4.79
CA GLU A 892 -15.62 -18.41 -4.70
C GLU A 892 -15.45 -18.91 -3.27
N LEU A 893 -16.27 -19.88 -2.86
CA LEU A 893 -16.14 -20.68 -1.65
C LEU A 893 -15.86 -22.14 -2.01
N VAL A 894 -14.87 -22.73 -1.35
CA VAL A 894 -14.45 -24.12 -1.59
C VAL A 894 -14.66 -24.96 -0.34
N PHE A 895 -15.20 -26.16 -0.52
CA PHE A 895 -15.57 -27.07 0.57
C PHE A 895 -15.01 -28.47 0.34
N GLU A 896 -14.78 -29.19 1.42
CA GLU A 896 -14.68 -30.64 1.44
C GLU A 896 -16.02 -31.23 1.87
N VAL A 897 -16.57 -32.10 1.08
CA VAL A 897 -17.93 -32.64 1.24
C VAL A 897 -17.90 -34.15 1.21
N PRO A 898 -18.37 -34.87 2.27
CA PRO A 898 -18.62 -36.32 2.19
C PRO A 898 -19.55 -36.62 1.04
N VAL A 899 -19.28 -37.70 0.31
CA VAL A 899 -20.08 -38.07 -0.87
C VAL A 899 -21.58 -38.20 -0.54
N GLU A 900 -21.91 -38.71 0.65
CA GLU A 900 -23.29 -38.85 1.13
C GLU A 900 -23.98 -37.53 1.49
N GLU A 901 -23.23 -36.42 1.68
CA GLU A 901 -23.79 -35.11 2.03
C GLU A 901 -24.01 -34.22 0.79
N LYS A 902 -23.63 -34.65 -0.42
CA LYS A 902 -23.67 -33.84 -1.65
C LYS A 902 -25.07 -33.23 -1.94
N GLU A 903 -26.09 -34.04 -1.82
CA GLU A 903 -27.48 -33.59 -2.07
C GLU A 903 -28.01 -32.65 -1.02
N THR A 904 -27.41 -32.66 0.19
CA THR A 904 -27.76 -31.77 1.29
C THR A 904 -27.00 -30.46 1.24
N ILE A 905 -25.70 -30.52 0.93
CA ILE A 905 -24.82 -29.34 0.97
C ILE A 905 -25.09 -28.39 -0.20
N ARG A 906 -25.31 -28.90 -1.41
CA ARG A 906 -25.52 -28.08 -2.59
C ARG A 906 -26.67 -27.07 -2.40
N PRO A 907 -27.91 -27.44 -2.09
CA PRO A 907 -28.99 -26.46 -1.90
C PRO A 907 -28.73 -25.54 -0.71
N LEU A 908 -28.12 -26.02 0.38
CA LEU A 908 -27.78 -25.24 1.56
C LEU A 908 -26.84 -24.09 1.20
N VAL A 909 -25.76 -24.38 0.48
CA VAL A 909 -24.76 -23.36 0.09
C VAL A 909 -25.36 -22.39 -0.93
N LEU A 910 -26.10 -22.89 -1.93
CA LEU A 910 -26.75 -22.02 -2.92
C LEU A 910 -27.76 -21.07 -2.25
N GLU A 911 -28.62 -21.57 -1.38
CA GLU A 911 -29.60 -20.77 -0.65
C GLU A 911 -28.91 -19.70 0.21
N ALA A 912 -27.86 -20.07 0.95
CA ALA A 912 -27.11 -19.16 1.80
C ALA A 912 -26.39 -18.08 0.99
N MET A 913 -25.75 -18.43 -0.14
CA MET A 913 -25.05 -17.47 -0.99
C MET A 913 -26.04 -16.54 -1.71
N ILE A 914 -27.07 -17.07 -2.35
CA ILE A 914 -28.08 -16.27 -3.08
C ILE A 914 -28.80 -15.32 -2.12
N GLY A 915 -29.14 -15.81 -0.93
CA GLY A 915 -29.87 -15.05 0.08
C GLY A 915 -29.00 -14.14 0.95
N ALA A 916 -27.65 -14.17 0.81
CA ALA A 916 -26.73 -13.45 1.71
C ALA A 916 -27.01 -11.94 1.75
N LEU A 917 -27.13 -11.32 0.59
CA LEU A 917 -27.45 -9.90 0.42
C LEU A 917 -28.34 -9.74 -0.81
N PRO A 918 -29.67 -9.65 -0.65
CA PRO A 918 -30.58 -9.47 -1.77
C PRO A 918 -30.30 -8.18 -2.56
N LEU A 919 -30.25 -8.28 -3.87
CA LEU A 919 -30.07 -7.13 -4.77
C LEU A 919 -31.41 -6.73 -5.36
N GLU A 920 -31.82 -5.47 -5.16
CA GLU A 920 -33.13 -5.00 -5.62
C GLU A 920 -33.27 -5.06 -7.14
N GLY A 921 -34.22 -5.88 -7.62
CA GLY A 921 -34.51 -6.04 -9.05
C GLY A 921 -33.42 -6.74 -9.86
N VAL A 922 -32.47 -7.43 -9.22
CA VAL A 922 -31.40 -8.17 -9.91
C VAL A 922 -31.23 -9.56 -9.28
N PRO A 923 -31.38 -10.65 -10.06
CA PRO A 923 -31.17 -11.99 -9.52
C PRO A 923 -29.69 -12.23 -9.19
N VAL A 924 -29.41 -12.80 -8.03
CA VAL A 924 -28.06 -13.31 -7.68
C VAL A 924 -27.96 -14.75 -8.19
N LEU A 925 -26.91 -15.05 -8.92
CA LEU A 925 -26.64 -16.39 -9.42
C LEU A 925 -25.31 -16.93 -8.88
N VAL A 926 -25.32 -18.24 -8.56
CA VAL A 926 -24.15 -18.96 -8.06
C VAL A 926 -23.93 -20.18 -8.97
N GLU A 927 -22.75 -20.31 -9.52
CA GLU A 927 -22.30 -21.48 -10.25
C GLU A 927 -21.62 -22.43 -9.26
N CYS A 928 -21.87 -23.76 -9.39
CA CYS A 928 -21.26 -24.70 -8.45
C CYS A 928 -21.03 -26.05 -9.10
N GLY A 929 -20.00 -26.77 -8.64
CA GLY A 929 -19.64 -28.10 -9.10
C GLY A 929 -18.95 -28.94 -8.04
N PHE A 930 -18.97 -30.25 -8.26
CA PHE A 930 -18.23 -31.25 -7.49
C PHE A 930 -17.15 -31.89 -8.34
N GLY A 931 -16.02 -32.20 -7.73
CA GLY A 931 -14.91 -32.84 -8.41
C GLY A 931 -13.99 -33.58 -7.44
N ALA A 932 -13.14 -34.46 -7.97
CA ALA A 932 -12.11 -35.11 -7.18
C ALA A 932 -11.02 -34.13 -6.70
N ASN A 933 -10.92 -33.01 -7.36
CA ASN A 933 -9.97 -31.93 -7.06
C ASN A 933 -10.60 -30.55 -7.38
N TRP A 934 -9.93 -29.49 -6.98
CA TRP A 934 -10.44 -28.12 -7.16
C TRP A 934 -10.62 -27.72 -8.64
N LEU A 935 -9.75 -28.22 -9.56
CA LEU A 935 -9.89 -27.94 -10.98
C LEU A 935 -11.18 -28.53 -11.57
N GLU A 936 -11.54 -29.73 -11.16
CA GLU A 936 -12.74 -30.40 -11.65
C GLU A 936 -14.03 -29.86 -11.01
N ALA A 937 -13.94 -29.30 -9.81
CA ALA A 937 -15.07 -28.72 -9.08
C ALA A 937 -15.46 -27.33 -9.58
N HIS A 938 -14.56 -26.62 -10.32
CA HIS A 938 -14.73 -25.22 -10.73
C HIS A 938 -15.27 -25.04 -12.15
#